data_bade6a70b3dbea4862bbfacbd76a4703
#
_entry.id   bade6a70b3dbea4862bbfacbd76a4703
#
_cell.length_a   1.000
_cell.length_b   1.000
_cell.length_c   1.000
_cell.angle_alpha   90.00
_cell.angle_beta   90.00
_cell.angle_gamma   90.00
#
_symmetry.space_group_name_H-M   'P 1'
#
loop_
_entity.id
_entity.type
_entity.pdbx_description
1 polymer ?
#
loop_
_entity_poly.entity_id
_entity_poly.type
_entity_poly.pdbx_seq_one_letter_code
_entity_poly.pdbx_strand_id
1 'polypeptide(L)'
;MQPTMCSRCGKNVAVIFITKIEGGQTKNEGLCLKCARELHIKPVDDVINKMGISDEDLESLSGEMMNALNGAEELMATDDADSGEDDDGKTATFPFLNRLFGGPNGQNSAEPGPQNDRPRPDSAANNGKPQKRKFLDNYCIDLTERARQGKLDSMVGREEELERVIQILNRRQKNNPCLIGEPGVGKTAIAEGLAQRIAMGSVPYKLQDKQVFLLDLTALVAGTQFRGQFESRMKGLIEEIRKQGNIILVIDEVHNIVGAGDAEGSMNAANILKPALSRGEIQVIGATTFTEYRKHIEKDSALERRFQPVTVNEPSIDDSIQILKGIAHYYEDYHGVQISEEMCRQAVLLSERYITDRFLPDKAIDLIDEACSDVNLKDPDIKRRMLAERDLENVRFEREALMSDNREDDPEKLDQRYARIAQLRSREIQLQQELEELNAKGRPALSVDNLARISELWTKIPASSIKEDELERLAKLDERLKAHIVGQDEAVGAVCAAIRRSRVGLKVKRKPVSFIFVGGTGVGKTELVKRLAADMFDSPESLIRLDMSEFMEKFSVSRIIGSPPGYVGYDEAGQLTEKIRRKPYSVVLFDEIEKAHPDVMNILLQILDDGRITDAQGRTVNFENTILIMTTNAGSNRKTGSVGFGGSLSDMSRERAMKALNEFLRPEFLNRVDEVICFNQLTEENFRSIAGLMLSEVKDVLAEKNMELAWDESVIDYLVSKGYSVTYGARNLRRLIQKEIEDEIARQVIAQRGSQVQSVRLSAAEGKVRVDCEA
;
A
#
# COMPACT_ATOMS: atom_id res chain seq x y z
N MET A 1 -8.34 44.39 -1.12
CA MET A 1 -7.01 44.83 -1.62
C MET A 1 -7.22 45.77 -2.78
N GLN A 2 -6.75 47.02 -2.70
CA GLN A 2 -6.82 47.96 -3.83
C GLN A 2 -6.00 47.37 -5.01
N PRO A 3 -6.52 47.42 -6.24
CA PRO A 3 -5.80 46.88 -7.40
C PRO A 3 -4.53 47.72 -7.64
N THR A 4 -3.42 47.04 -7.84
CA THR A 4 -2.14 47.69 -8.09
C THR A 4 -2.16 48.33 -9.50
N MET A 5 -2.05 49.61 -9.59
CA MET A 5 -2.00 50.34 -10.86
C MET A 5 -0.63 50.20 -11.54
N CYS A 6 -0.60 50.26 -12.86
CA CYS A 6 0.63 50.18 -13.63
C CYS A 6 1.64 51.28 -13.19
N SER A 7 2.84 50.87 -12.79
CA SER A 7 3.90 51.76 -12.28
C SER A 7 4.38 52.77 -13.32
N ARG A 8 4.14 52.54 -14.65
CA ARG A 8 4.60 53.38 -15.72
C ARG A 8 3.56 54.39 -16.21
N CYS A 9 2.32 53.95 -16.46
CA CYS A 9 1.28 54.83 -16.98
C CYS A 9 0.30 55.35 -15.93
N GLY A 10 0.17 54.69 -14.80
CA GLY A 10 -0.76 55.05 -13.70
C GLY A 10 -2.25 55.00 -14.07
N LYS A 11 -2.60 54.56 -15.32
CA LYS A 11 -3.97 54.61 -15.86
C LYS A 11 -4.65 53.27 -15.89
N ASN A 12 -3.90 52.22 -16.11
CA ASN A 12 -4.41 50.84 -16.26
C ASN A 12 -3.92 49.95 -15.14
N VAL A 13 -4.66 48.85 -14.85
CA VAL A 13 -4.29 47.88 -13.83
C VAL A 13 -3.04 47.10 -14.22
N ALA A 14 -2.14 46.86 -13.27
CA ALA A 14 -0.95 46.05 -13.48
C ALA A 14 -1.31 44.56 -13.60
N VAL A 15 -0.89 43.96 -14.71
CA VAL A 15 -1.15 42.53 -15.04
C VAL A 15 0.16 41.75 -15.02
N ILE A 16 1.27 42.40 -15.28
CA ILE A 16 2.59 41.77 -15.39
C ILE A 16 3.48 42.39 -14.32
N PHE A 17 4.07 41.54 -13.49
CA PHE A 17 4.98 41.93 -12.43
C PHE A 17 6.40 41.53 -12.82
N ILE A 18 7.30 42.50 -12.89
CA ILE A 18 8.71 42.31 -13.19
C ILE A 18 9.56 42.68 -11.98
N THR A 19 10.59 41.89 -11.73
CA THR A 19 11.55 42.15 -10.68
C THR A 19 12.84 42.69 -11.32
N LYS A 20 13.17 43.93 -11.03
CA LYS A 20 14.45 44.59 -11.45
C LYS A 20 15.43 44.58 -10.29
N ILE A 21 16.67 44.28 -10.59
CA ILE A 21 17.79 44.41 -9.64
C ILE A 21 18.59 45.66 -10.05
N GLU A 22 18.45 46.74 -9.31
CA GLU A 22 19.22 47.96 -9.48
C GLU A 22 20.01 48.26 -8.19
N GLY A 23 21.34 48.32 -8.30
CA GLY A 23 22.20 48.66 -7.16
C GLY A 23 22.18 47.73 -5.98
N GLY A 24 21.86 46.43 -6.18
CA GLY A 24 21.81 45.41 -5.10
C GLY A 24 20.50 45.38 -4.31
N GLN A 25 19.48 46.16 -4.70
CA GLN A 25 18.12 46.08 -4.15
C GLN A 25 17.14 45.54 -5.21
N THR A 26 16.27 44.66 -4.79
CA THR A 26 15.20 44.08 -5.63
C THR A 26 13.97 44.97 -5.60
N LYS A 27 13.55 45.50 -6.76
CA LYS A 27 12.35 46.33 -6.88
C LYS A 27 11.33 45.61 -7.77
N ASN A 28 10.13 45.39 -7.25
CA ASN A 28 9.03 44.79 -8.01
C ASN A 28 8.20 45.92 -8.67
N GLU A 29 8.08 45.88 -9.99
CA GLU A 29 7.28 46.84 -10.76
C GLU A 29 6.12 46.10 -11.45
N GLY A 30 4.90 46.61 -11.27
CA GLY A 30 3.71 46.08 -11.96
C GLY A 30 3.44 46.87 -13.24
N LEU A 31 3.28 46.21 -14.38
CA LEU A 31 3.03 46.83 -15.68
C LEU A 31 1.70 46.38 -16.28
N CYS A 32 0.98 47.26 -16.97
CA CYS A 32 -0.16 46.87 -17.80
C CYS A 32 0.34 46.29 -19.14
N LEU A 33 -0.51 45.54 -19.84
CA LEU A 33 -0.18 44.85 -21.09
C LEU A 33 0.38 45.81 -22.16
N LYS A 34 -0.17 47.01 -22.30
CA LYS A 34 0.32 48.03 -23.23
C LYS A 34 1.74 48.50 -22.90
N CYS A 35 2.01 48.82 -21.64
CA CYS A 35 3.33 49.26 -21.20
C CYS A 35 4.38 48.14 -21.24
N ALA A 36 3.97 46.88 -21.04
CA ALA A 36 4.86 45.73 -21.16
C ALA A 36 5.27 45.46 -22.60
N ARG A 37 4.37 45.68 -23.60
CA ARG A 37 4.64 45.56 -25.02
C ARG A 37 5.58 46.72 -25.49
N GLU A 38 5.33 47.95 -25.06
CA GLU A 38 6.20 49.08 -25.34
C GLU A 38 7.63 48.93 -24.80
N LEU A 39 7.81 48.12 -23.78
CA LEU A 39 9.13 47.79 -23.21
C LEU A 39 9.80 46.60 -23.89
N HIS A 40 9.19 46.03 -24.94
CA HIS A 40 9.68 44.87 -25.70
C HIS A 40 10.13 43.70 -24.81
N ILE A 41 9.31 43.33 -23.83
CA ILE A 41 9.58 42.22 -22.95
C ILE A 41 9.33 40.91 -23.75
N LYS A 42 10.41 40.26 -24.20
CA LYS A 42 10.36 39.10 -25.12
C LYS A 42 9.26 38.07 -24.81
N PRO A 43 9.06 37.56 -23.56
CA PRO A 43 8.01 36.58 -23.28
C PRO A 43 6.59 37.13 -23.50
N VAL A 44 6.40 38.43 -23.38
CA VAL A 44 5.09 39.12 -23.53
C VAL A 44 4.82 39.37 -25.02
N ASP A 45 5.82 39.84 -25.75
CA ASP A 45 5.72 40.01 -27.20
C ASP A 45 5.46 38.72 -27.94
N ASP A 46 6.11 37.62 -27.53
CA ASP A 46 5.89 36.28 -28.12
C ASP A 46 4.48 35.79 -27.89
N VAL A 47 3.88 36.05 -26.73
CA VAL A 47 2.50 35.64 -26.42
C VAL A 47 1.49 36.48 -27.20
N ILE A 48 1.67 37.81 -27.23
CA ILE A 48 0.79 38.76 -27.95
C ILE A 48 0.81 38.47 -29.46
N ASN A 49 2.01 38.21 -30.03
CA ASN A 49 2.16 37.90 -31.43
C ASN A 49 1.57 36.50 -31.81
N LYS A 50 1.70 35.51 -30.95
CA LYS A 50 1.06 34.19 -31.14
C LYS A 50 -0.47 34.26 -31.09
N MET A 51 -1.02 35.20 -30.33
CA MET A 51 -2.46 35.41 -30.21
C MET A 51 -3.05 36.32 -31.28
N GLY A 52 -2.23 37.01 -32.07
CA GLY A 52 -2.70 37.94 -33.15
C GLY A 52 -3.47 39.14 -32.65
N ILE A 53 -3.19 39.62 -31.41
CA ILE A 53 -3.90 40.71 -30.76
C ILE A 53 -3.35 42.06 -31.26
N SER A 54 -4.22 42.92 -31.81
CA SER A 54 -3.86 44.27 -32.27
C SER A 54 -3.72 45.25 -31.13
N ASP A 55 -3.14 46.44 -31.40
CA ASP A 55 -3.01 47.52 -30.39
C ASP A 55 -4.36 48.09 -29.96
N GLU A 56 -5.36 48.07 -30.85
CA GLU A 56 -6.75 48.49 -30.57
C GLU A 56 -7.45 47.49 -29.66
N ASP A 57 -7.19 46.18 -29.82
CA ASP A 57 -7.71 45.11 -28.96
C ASP A 57 -7.12 45.19 -27.54
N LEU A 58 -5.85 45.59 -27.39
CA LEU A 58 -5.22 45.78 -26.08
C LEU A 58 -5.79 46.98 -25.32
N GLU A 59 -6.24 48.01 -26.01
CA GLU A 59 -6.93 49.16 -25.40
C GLU A 59 -8.35 48.80 -24.95
N SER A 60 -9.10 48.06 -25.77
CA SER A 60 -10.44 47.61 -25.42
C SER A 60 -10.42 46.62 -24.22
N LEU A 61 -9.46 45.72 -24.20
CA LEU A 61 -9.24 44.77 -23.09
C LEU A 61 -8.90 45.47 -21.78
N SER A 62 -8.06 46.52 -21.82
CA SER A 62 -7.74 47.28 -20.63
C SER A 62 -8.90 48.13 -20.13
N GLY A 63 -9.79 48.56 -21.01
CA GLY A 63 -11.04 49.28 -20.68
C GLY A 63 -12.09 48.35 -20.04
N GLU A 64 -12.29 47.16 -20.59
CA GLU A 64 -13.21 46.16 -20.03
C GLU A 64 -12.76 45.70 -18.64
N MET A 65 -11.46 45.56 -18.44
CA MET A 65 -10.87 45.19 -17.15
C MET A 65 -11.06 46.26 -16.07
N MET A 66 -11.02 47.55 -16.47
CA MET A 66 -11.30 48.66 -15.59
C MET A 66 -12.78 48.75 -15.22
N ASN A 67 -13.68 48.49 -16.18
CA ASN A 67 -15.13 48.48 -15.94
C ASN A 67 -15.57 47.31 -15.06
N ALA A 68 -14.93 46.14 -15.21
CA ALA A 68 -15.19 44.99 -14.36
C ALA A 68 -14.78 45.20 -12.90
N LEU A 69 -13.72 45.96 -12.66
CA LEU A 69 -13.25 46.34 -11.32
C LEU A 69 -14.14 47.41 -10.66
N ASN A 70 -14.58 48.40 -11.41
CA ASN A 70 -15.52 49.41 -10.91
C ASN A 70 -16.90 48.85 -10.58
N GLY A 71 -17.37 47.83 -11.33
CA GLY A 71 -18.58 47.08 -11.02
C GLY A 71 -18.48 46.16 -9.79
N ALA A 72 -17.28 45.76 -9.41
CA ALA A 72 -17.04 44.97 -8.21
C ALA A 72 -17.02 45.82 -6.92
N GLU A 73 -16.65 47.08 -7.01
CA GLU A 73 -16.70 48.07 -5.89
C GLU A 73 -18.16 48.44 -5.55
N GLU A 74 -19.05 48.52 -6.53
CA GLU A 74 -20.48 48.82 -6.31
C GLU A 74 -21.24 47.67 -5.64
N LEU A 75 -20.78 46.41 -5.80
CA LEU A 75 -21.35 45.23 -5.17
C LEU A 75 -20.84 44.97 -3.74
N MET A 76 -19.78 45.63 -3.30
CA MET A 76 -19.23 45.49 -1.92
C MET A 76 -19.70 46.62 -0.97
N ALA A 77 -20.53 47.56 -1.42
CA ALA A 77 -21.04 48.68 -0.62
C ALA A 77 -22.36 48.40 0.13
N THR A 78 -22.90 47.17 0.05
CA THR A 78 -24.09 46.73 0.82
C THR A 78 -23.83 45.39 1.47
N ASP A 79 -23.14 45.38 2.60
CA ASP A 79 -23.41 44.54 3.75
C ASP A 79 -22.32 44.79 4.81
N ASP A 80 -22.71 45.55 5.81
CA ASP A 80 -21.98 45.67 7.07
C ASP A 80 -22.41 44.55 8.01
N ALA A 81 -21.46 44.11 8.82
CA ALA A 81 -21.51 43.35 10.08
C ALA A 81 -21.28 41.81 10.02
N ASP A 82 -20.21 41.33 10.40
CA ASP A 82 -19.77 40.70 11.64
C ASP A 82 -18.55 39.77 11.45
N SER A 83 -17.53 40.11 12.19
CA SER A 83 -16.40 39.37 12.78
C SER A 83 -15.91 38.01 12.27
N GLY A 84 -14.57 37.90 12.12
CA GLY A 84 -13.78 36.67 12.29
C GLY A 84 -12.53 36.59 11.40
N GLU A 85 -11.39 36.85 11.99
CA GLU A 85 -10.05 36.62 11.44
C GLU A 85 -9.84 35.18 11.01
N ASP A 86 -9.29 34.96 9.79
CA ASP A 86 -8.14 34.09 9.58
C ASP A 86 -7.57 34.26 8.15
N ASP A 87 -6.27 34.45 8.12
CA ASP A 87 -5.39 34.74 6.99
C ASP A 87 -5.02 33.44 6.25
N ASP A 88 -5.36 33.35 4.95
CA ASP A 88 -4.63 32.45 4.04
C ASP A 88 -4.80 32.88 2.57
N GLY A 89 -3.64 33.08 1.93
CA GLY A 89 -3.42 33.66 0.61
C GLY A 89 -4.28 33.07 -0.53
N LYS A 90 -5.24 33.86 -1.00
CA LYS A 90 -6.05 33.55 -2.19
C LYS A 90 -5.59 34.39 -3.38
N THR A 91 -4.98 33.74 -4.36
CA THR A 91 -4.76 34.27 -5.71
C THR A 91 -6.11 34.36 -6.45
N ALA A 92 -6.59 35.55 -6.71
CA ALA A 92 -7.80 35.79 -7.50
C ALA A 92 -7.54 35.49 -8.98
N THR A 93 -8.17 34.43 -9.51
CA THR A 93 -8.16 34.10 -10.95
C THR A 93 -9.38 34.75 -11.61
N PHE A 94 -9.15 35.61 -12.59
CA PHE A 94 -10.20 36.35 -13.30
C PHE A 94 -10.88 35.49 -14.38
N PRO A 95 -12.23 35.51 -14.53
CA PRO A 95 -12.98 34.65 -15.46
C PRO A 95 -12.66 34.89 -16.95
N PHE A 96 -12.01 36.01 -17.32
CA PHE A 96 -11.70 36.33 -18.71
C PHE A 96 -10.49 35.56 -19.27
N LEU A 97 -9.60 35.06 -18.41
CA LEU A 97 -8.45 34.25 -18.83
C LEU A 97 -8.88 32.95 -19.53
N ASN A 98 -10.05 32.39 -19.17
CA ASN A 98 -10.60 31.21 -19.85
C ASN A 98 -11.11 31.50 -21.28
N ARG A 99 -11.41 32.76 -21.63
CA ARG A 99 -11.69 33.16 -23.01
C ARG A 99 -10.44 33.40 -23.85
N LEU A 100 -9.32 33.71 -23.19
CA LEU A 100 -8.04 33.98 -23.86
C LEU A 100 -7.26 32.72 -24.22
N PHE A 101 -7.49 31.60 -23.51
CA PHE A 101 -6.77 30.34 -23.73
C PHE A 101 -7.60 29.24 -24.43
N GLY A 102 -8.86 29.50 -24.79
CA GLY A 102 -9.69 28.62 -25.62
C GLY A 102 -9.54 28.99 -27.09
N GLY A 103 -8.90 28.09 -27.87
CA GLY A 103 -8.58 28.29 -29.28
C GLY A 103 -9.76 28.52 -30.24
N PRO A 104 -9.50 28.83 -31.51
CA PRO A 104 -10.39 29.58 -32.37
C PRO A 104 -11.39 28.73 -33.17
N ASN A 105 -12.70 29.09 -33.08
CA ASN A 105 -13.64 29.04 -34.21
C ASN A 105 -14.91 29.80 -33.81
N GLY A 106 -15.19 30.74 -34.42
CA GLY A 106 -15.64 31.59 -35.44
C GLY A 106 -17.14 31.79 -35.51
N GLN A 107 -17.57 33.08 -35.34
CA GLN A 107 -18.69 33.77 -36.02
C GLN A 107 -20.12 33.20 -35.76
N ASN A 108 -21.13 33.93 -35.42
CA ASN A 108 -21.60 35.29 -35.73
C ASN A 108 -22.73 35.68 -34.81
N SER A 109 -22.77 36.97 -34.51
CA SER A 109 -23.81 37.74 -33.90
C SER A 109 -25.10 37.80 -34.72
N ALA A 110 -26.26 37.85 -34.03
CA ALA A 110 -27.38 38.76 -34.36
C ALA A 110 -28.40 38.75 -33.23
N GLU A 111 -28.78 39.94 -32.86
CA GLU A 111 -29.84 40.28 -31.86
C GLU A 111 -31.25 40.00 -32.36
N PRO A 112 -32.27 40.04 -31.45
CA PRO A 112 -33.58 39.48 -31.69
C PRO A 112 -34.62 40.54 -32.08
N GLY A 113 -35.54 40.16 -32.95
CA GLY A 113 -36.78 40.84 -33.19
C GLY A 113 -37.98 39.85 -33.14
N PRO A 114 -39.17 40.30 -32.77
CA PRO A 114 -40.19 39.44 -32.19
C PRO A 114 -41.27 38.92 -33.15
N GLN A 115 -41.86 37.79 -32.75
CA GLN A 115 -43.23 37.26 -33.02
C GLN A 115 -43.65 36.88 -34.42
N ASN A 116 -44.04 35.62 -34.62
CA ASN A 116 -45.47 35.27 -34.80
C ASN A 116 -45.68 33.75 -34.92
N ASP A 117 -46.72 33.31 -34.24
CA ASP A 117 -47.34 32.00 -34.30
C ASP A 117 -47.82 31.62 -35.66
N ARG A 118 -47.64 30.33 -36.08
CA ARG A 118 -48.67 29.42 -36.59
C ARG A 118 -48.10 28.05 -36.95
N PRO A 119 -48.84 26.98 -36.71
CA PRO A 119 -48.33 25.61 -36.83
C PRO A 119 -48.52 25.05 -38.26
N ARG A 120 -47.60 24.16 -38.68
CA ARG A 120 -47.84 23.21 -39.79
C ARG A 120 -47.06 21.91 -39.61
N PRO A 121 -47.55 20.81 -40.21
CA PRO A 121 -47.39 19.49 -39.65
C PRO A 121 -46.22 18.67 -40.27
N ASP A 122 -45.92 17.59 -39.59
CA ASP A 122 -45.12 16.42 -39.88
C ASP A 122 -44.69 16.17 -41.31
N SER A 123 -43.36 15.95 -41.47
CA SER A 123 -42.86 14.83 -42.29
C SER A 123 -41.33 14.67 -42.16
N ALA A 124 -40.95 13.49 -41.76
CA ALA A 124 -39.86 12.67 -42.27
C ALA A 124 -38.41 13.02 -41.88
N ALA A 125 -37.83 12.04 -41.23
CA ALA A 125 -36.41 11.61 -41.35
C ALA A 125 -35.33 12.64 -41.02
N ASN A 126 -35.00 12.73 -39.74
CA ASN A 126 -33.80 13.39 -39.29
C ASN A 126 -32.65 12.37 -39.18
N ASN A 127 -31.79 12.37 -40.18
CA ASN A 127 -30.48 11.75 -40.10
C ASN A 127 -29.69 12.49 -39.02
N GLY A 128 -29.59 11.88 -37.79
CA GLY A 128 -29.05 12.49 -36.62
C GLY A 128 -27.58 12.87 -36.74
N LYS A 129 -27.31 14.15 -36.71
CA LYS A 129 -26.02 14.63 -36.22
C LYS A 129 -25.86 14.16 -34.77
N PRO A 130 -24.72 13.58 -34.36
CA PRO A 130 -24.52 13.18 -32.97
C PRO A 130 -24.69 14.39 -32.05
N GLN A 131 -25.67 14.33 -31.15
CA GLN A 131 -25.85 15.33 -30.10
C GLN A 131 -24.56 15.36 -29.28
N LYS A 132 -23.90 16.51 -29.15
CA LYS A 132 -22.68 16.67 -28.34
C LYS A 132 -22.98 16.27 -26.91
N ARG A 133 -22.36 15.22 -26.42
CA ARG A 133 -22.43 14.68 -25.05
C ARG A 133 -21.49 15.49 -24.15
N LYS A 134 -21.94 16.66 -23.69
CA LYS A 134 -21.05 17.60 -22.99
C LYS A 134 -20.62 17.12 -21.59
N PHE A 135 -21.54 16.53 -20.83
CA PHE A 135 -21.28 16.10 -19.46
C PHE A 135 -20.71 14.69 -19.41
N LEU A 136 -21.24 13.77 -20.21
CA LEU A 136 -20.75 12.39 -20.31
C LEU A 136 -19.32 12.34 -20.81
N ASP A 137 -18.99 13.06 -21.88
CA ASP A 137 -17.62 13.05 -22.44
C ASP A 137 -16.58 13.72 -21.52
N ASN A 138 -17.01 14.64 -20.65
CA ASN A 138 -16.09 15.34 -19.73
C ASN A 138 -15.91 14.65 -18.37
N TYR A 139 -16.90 13.88 -17.90
CA TYR A 139 -16.92 13.33 -16.53
C TYR A 139 -17.11 11.82 -16.47
N CYS A 140 -17.23 11.14 -17.62
CA CYS A 140 -17.42 9.70 -17.65
C CYS A 140 -16.53 9.06 -18.70
N ILE A 141 -16.18 7.79 -18.45
CA ILE A 141 -15.43 6.95 -19.38
C ILE A 141 -16.41 5.99 -20.05
N ASP A 142 -16.51 5.98 -21.38
CA ASP A 142 -17.34 5.03 -22.12
C ASP A 142 -16.68 3.65 -22.16
N LEU A 143 -17.14 2.74 -21.29
CA LEU A 143 -16.64 1.37 -21.21
C LEU A 143 -17.07 0.55 -22.43
N THR A 144 -18.26 0.81 -23.00
CA THR A 144 -18.76 0.08 -24.17
C THR A 144 -17.95 0.40 -25.42
N GLU A 145 -17.55 1.66 -25.59
CA GLU A 145 -16.67 2.06 -26.69
C GLU A 145 -15.26 1.49 -26.52
N ARG A 146 -14.72 1.52 -25.30
CA ARG A 146 -13.44 0.86 -25.00
C ARG A 146 -13.48 -0.64 -25.26
N ALA A 147 -14.61 -1.31 -24.94
CA ALA A 147 -14.81 -2.73 -25.24
C ALA A 147 -14.79 -2.99 -26.75
N ARG A 148 -15.46 -2.15 -27.56
CA ARG A 148 -15.45 -2.25 -29.03
C ARG A 148 -14.06 -2.05 -29.63
N GLN A 149 -13.25 -1.19 -29.00
CA GLN A 149 -11.87 -0.93 -29.40
C GLN A 149 -10.88 -2.00 -28.90
N GLY A 150 -11.33 -3.02 -28.14
CA GLY A 150 -10.47 -4.05 -27.58
C GLY A 150 -9.51 -3.54 -26.49
N LYS A 151 -9.84 -2.43 -25.83
CA LYS A 151 -9.01 -1.79 -24.79
C LYS A 151 -9.36 -2.18 -23.37
N LEU A 152 -10.27 -3.12 -23.18
CA LEU A 152 -10.63 -3.66 -21.87
C LEU A 152 -10.10 -5.08 -21.74
N ASP A 153 -9.56 -5.38 -20.58
CA ASP A 153 -9.10 -6.71 -20.25
C ASP A 153 -10.26 -7.69 -20.15
N SER A 154 -10.04 -8.93 -20.56
CA SER A 154 -11.08 -9.96 -20.50
C SER A 154 -11.45 -10.29 -19.07
N MET A 155 -12.73 -10.22 -18.74
CA MET A 155 -13.23 -10.66 -17.43
C MET A 155 -13.20 -12.19 -17.36
N VAL A 156 -12.61 -12.73 -16.28
CA VAL A 156 -12.49 -14.16 -16.00
C VAL A 156 -12.98 -14.45 -14.60
N GLY A 157 -13.76 -15.53 -14.42
CA GLY A 157 -14.11 -16.07 -13.09
C GLY A 157 -15.14 -15.28 -12.30
N ARG A 158 -15.97 -14.42 -12.96
CA ARG A 158 -17.04 -13.62 -12.34
C ARG A 158 -18.37 -13.75 -13.11
N GLU A 159 -18.57 -14.86 -13.77
CA GLU A 159 -19.73 -15.11 -14.63
C GLU A 159 -21.04 -15.09 -13.85
N GLU A 160 -21.08 -15.68 -12.65
CA GLU A 160 -22.29 -15.74 -11.80
C GLU A 160 -22.74 -14.35 -11.32
N GLU A 161 -21.80 -13.54 -10.85
CA GLU A 161 -22.08 -12.17 -10.41
C GLU A 161 -22.52 -11.31 -11.60
N LEU A 162 -21.87 -11.46 -12.76
CA LEU A 162 -22.24 -10.74 -13.97
C LEU A 162 -23.65 -11.12 -14.45
N GLU A 163 -23.98 -12.41 -14.47
CA GLU A 163 -25.35 -12.84 -14.80
C GLU A 163 -26.38 -12.28 -13.82
N ARG A 164 -26.02 -12.22 -12.53
CA ARG A 164 -26.87 -11.60 -11.53
C ARG A 164 -27.07 -10.11 -11.77
N VAL A 165 -26.03 -9.37 -12.15
CA VAL A 165 -26.11 -7.96 -12.54
C VAL A 165 -27.04 -7.80 -13.76
N ILE A 166 -26.89 -8.61 -14.80
CA ILE A 166 -27.74 -8.61 -15.99
C ILE A 166 -29.20 -8.88 -15.63
N GLN A 167 -29.47 -9.87 -14.78
CA GLN A 167 -30.81 -10.18 -14.28
C GLN A 167 -31.46 -8.98 -13.57
N ILE A 168 -30.69 -8.30 -12.70
CA ILE A 168 -31.18 -7.13 -11.96
C ILE A 168 -31.47 -5.97 -12.90
N LEU A 169 -30.56 -5.65 -13.82
CA LEU A 169 -30.73 -4.58 -14.80
C LEU A 169 -31.97 -4.79 -15.71
N ASN A 170 -32.35 -6.04 -15.96
CA ASN A 170 -33.51 -6.40 -16.79
C ASN A 170 -34.86 -6.31 -16.04
N ARG A 171 -34.85 -6.07 -14.71
CA ARG A 171 -36.07 -5.94 -13.89
C ARG A 171 -36.82 -4.66 -14.21
N ARG A 172 -38.12 -4.66 -13.90
CA ARG A 172 -38.99 -3.46 -13.99
C ARG A 172 -38.74 -2.47 -12.85
N GLN A 173 -38.46 -2.98 -11.67
CA GLN A 173 -38.18 -2.19 -10.45
C GLN A 173 -37.00 -2.78 -9.71
N LYS A 174 -36.35 -2.00 -8.87
CA LYS A 174 -35.08 -2.37 -8.18
C LYS A 174 -34.06 -2.88 -9.18
N ASN A 175 -33.88 -2.14 -10.25
CA ASN A 175 -33.03 -2.46 -11.39
C ASN A 175 -31.64 -1.82 -11.31
N ASN A 176 -31.21 -1.41 -10.13
CA ASN A 176 -29.88 -0.88 -9.88
C ASN A 176 -29.08 -1.87 -9.02
N PRO A 177 -28.18 -2.67 -9.58
CA PRO A 177 -27.30 -3.54 -8.81
C PRO A 177 -26.28 -2.72 -8.00
N CYS A 178 -25.97 -3.17 -6.78
CA CYS A 178 -24.88 -2.66 -5.97
C CYS A 178 -23.92 -3.80 -5.69
N LEU A 179 -22.71 -3.73 -6.25
CA LEU A 179 -21.63 -4.68 -6.04
C LEU A 179 -20.99 -4.42 -4.68
N ILE A 180 -21.09 -5.39 -3.78
CA ILE A 180 -20.61 -5.26 -2.40
C ILE A 180 -19.51 -6.28 -2.18
N GLY A 181 -18.32 -5.83 -1.81
CA GLY A 181 -17.18 -6.70 -1.55
C GLY A 181 -15.97 -5.90 -1.09
N GLU A 182 -14.96 -6.58 -0.61
CA GLU A 182 -13.71 -5.96 -0.17
C GLU A 182 -12.96 -5.29 -1.33
N PRO A 183 -12.05 -4.33 -1.06
CA PRO A 183 -11.22 -3.74 -2.10
C PRO A 183 -10.40 -4.81 -2.83
N GLY A 184 -10.23 -4.67 -4.16
CA GLY A 184 -9.40 -5.59 -4.94
C GLY A 184 -10.03 -6.93 -5.33
N VAL A 185 -11.31 -7.22 -4.96
CA VAL A 185 -11.97 -8.49 -5.35
C VAL A 185 -12.51 -8.50 -6.78
N GLY A 186 -12.34 -7.43 -7.56
CA GLY A 186 -12.74 -7.37 -8.96
C GLY A 186 -14.15 -6.81 -9.21
N LYS A 187 -14.68 -5.92 -8.37
CA LYS A 187 -15.98 -5.28 -8.56
C LYS A 187 -16.08 -4.48 -9.87
N THR A 188 -15.06 -3.70 -10.19
CA THR A 188 -15.01 -2.87 -11.41
C THR A 188 -14.92 -3.74 -12.66
N ALA A 189 -14.19 -4.88 -12.60
CA ALA A 189 -14.09 -5.83 -13.69
C ALA A 189 -15.45 -6.43 -14.12
N ILE A 190 -16.42 -6.57 -13.18
CA ILE A 190 -17.78 -7.02 -13.51
C ILE A 190 -18.52 -5.97 -14.37
N ALA A 191 -18.31 -4.67 -14.11
CA ALA A 191 -18.89 -3.62 -14.95
C ALA A 191 -18.25 -3.55 -16.34
N GLU A 192 -16.95 -3.79 -16.44
CA GLU A 192 -16.21 -3.91 -17.70
C GLU A 192 -16.66 -5.14 -18.50
N GLY A 193 -16.83 -6.30 -17.82
CA GLY A 193 -17.37 -7.51 -18.41
C GLY A 193 -18.79 -7.34 -18.96
N LEU A 194 -19.64 -6.54 -18.28
CA LEU A 194 -20.95 -6.16 -18.80
C LEU A 194 -20.82 -5.36 -20.09
N ALA A 195 -19.91 -4.38 -20.13
CA ALA A 195 -19.67 -3.57 -21.34
C ALA A 195 -19.17 -4.44 -22.51
N GLN A 196 -18.31 -5.42 -22.25
CA GLN A 196 -17.84 -6.39 -23.25
C GLN A 196 -18.99 -7.25 -23.78
N ARG A 197 -19.83 -7.83 -22.90
CA ARG A 197 -21.01 -8.61 -23.32
C ARG A 197 -22.01 -7.79 -24.13
N ILE A 198 -22.21 -6.52 -23.78
CA ILE A 198 -23.05 -5.59 -24.58
C ILE A 198 -22.41 -5.35 -25.96
N ALA A 199 -21.11 -5.06 -26.01
CA ALA A 199 -20.41 -4.84 -27.26
C ALA A 199 -20.44 -6.06 -28.21
N MET A 200 -20.39 -7.28 -27.64
CA MET A 200 -20.51 -8.56 -28.36
C MET A 200 -21.99 -8.97 -28.69
N GLY A 201 -22.98 -8.23 -28.18
CA GLY A 201 -24.40 -8.57 -28.34
C GLY A 201 -24.86 -9.77 -27.48
N SER A 202 -24.05 -10.26 -26.55
CA SER A 202 -24.32 -11.43 -25.70
C SER A 202 -25.13 -11.08 -24.45
N VAL A 203 -26.13 -10.23 -24.57
CA VAL A 203 -27.00 -9.78 -23.50
C VAL A 203 -28.47 -9.84 -23.94
N PRO A 204 -29.46 -9.86 -23.01
CA PRO A 204 -30.87 -9.80 -23.34
C PRO A 204 -31.21 -8.56 -24.22
N TYR A 205 -32.20 -8.69 -25.10
CA TYR A 205 -32.61 -7.67 -26.07
C TYR A 205 -32.72 -6.24 -25.48
N LYS A 206 -33.25 -6.09 -24.26
CA LYS A 206 -33.39 -4.79 -23.60
C LYS A 206 -32.05 -4.10 -23.25
N LEU A 207 -30.97 -4.84 -23.24
CA LEU A 207 -29.64 -4.33 -22.87
C LEU A 207 -28.72 -4.17 -24.09
N GLN A 208 -29.10 -4.68 -25.29
CA GLN A 208 -28.27 -4.65 -26.49
C GLN A 208 -27.89 -3.24 -26.96
N ASP A 209 -28.84 -2.29 -26.83
CA ASP A 209 -28.62 -0.89 -27.23
C ASP A 209 -28.08 0.00 -26.10
N LYS A 210 -27.81 -0.60 -24.91
CA LYS A 210 -27.31 0.15 -23.77
C LYS A 210 -25.83 0.46 -23.92
N GLN A 211 -25.41 1.57 -23.31
CA GLN A 211 -24.03 2.01 -23.19
C GLN A 211 -23.67 2.11 -21.71
N VAL A 212 -22.50 1.61 -21.34
CA VAL A 212 -22.00 1.60 -19.97
C VAL A 212 -20.96 2.70 -19.82
N PHE A 213 -21.20 3.62 -18.89
CA PHE A 213 -20.32 4.74 -18.58
C PHE A 213 -19.83 4.65 -17.14
N LEU A 214 -18.54 4.71 -16.92
CA LEU A 214 -17.92 4.81 -15.60
C LEU A 214 -17.78 6.27 -15.21
N LEU A 215 -18.37 6.68 -14.08
CA LEU A 215 -18.29 8.04 -13.57
C LEU A 215 -16.93 8.32 -12.92
N ASP A 216 -16.26 9.34 -13.39
CA ASP A 216 -15.07 9.90 -12.73
C ASP A 216 -15.50 10.99 -11.73
N LEU A 217 -15.58 10.59 -10.46
CA LEU A 217 -15.94 11.50 -9.37
C LEU A 217 -14.89 12.61 -9.18
N THR A 218 -13.61 12.29 -9.42
CA THR A 218 -12.52 13.25 -9.26
C THR A 218 -12.65 14.38 -10.30
N ALA A 219 -12.91 14.03 -11.57
CA ALA A 219 -13.14 14.99 -12.63
C ALA A 219 -14.39 15.85 -12.37
N LEU A 220 -15.44 15.24 -11.79
CA LEU A 220 -16.68 15.95 -11.49
C LEU A 220 -16.50 16.99 -10.38
N VAL A 221 -15.67 16.72 -9.38
CA VAL A 221 -15.37 17.62 -8.25
C VAL A 221 -14.26 18.61 -8.58
N ALA A 222 -13.31 18.27 -9.46
CA ALA A 222 -12.17 19.11 -9.78
C ALA A 222 -12.59 20.51 -10.24
N GLY A 223 -11.99 21.55 -9.64
CA GLY A 223 -12.27 22.97 -9.97
C GLY A 223 -13.63 23.49 -9.50
N THR A 224 -14.36 22.76 -8.64
CA THR A 224 -15.57 23.29 -8.00
C THR A 224 -15.19 24.00 -6.71
N GLN A 225 -15.19 25.33 -6.71
CA GLN A 225 -14.96 26.16 -5.52
C GLN A 225 -16.23 26.35 -4.69
N PHE A 226 -17.40 26.20 -5.30
CA PHE A 226 -18.70 26.41 -4.66
C PHE A 226 -19.59 25.16 -4.81
N ARG A 227 -20.33 24.83 -3.75
CA ARG A 227 -21.31 23.74 -3.69
C ARG A 227 -22.26 23.70 -4.91
N GLY A 228 -22.77 24.85 -5.34
CA GLY A 228 -23.68 24.95 -6.48
C GLY A 228 -23.10 24.52 -7.83
N GLN A 229 -21.77 24.58 -8.02
CA GLN A 229 -21.13 24.17 -9.27
C GLN A 229 -21.14 22.65 -9.42
N PHE A 230 -20.82 21.92 -8.36
CA PHE A 230 -20.89 20.46 -8.33
C PHE A 230 -22.34 19.98 -8.54
N GLU A 231 -23.29 20.58 -7.82
CA GLU A 231 -24.72 20.26 -7.98
C GLU A 231 -25.20 20.50 -9.41
N SER A 232 -24.78 21.59 -10.04
CA SER A 232 -25.11 21.92 -11.43
C SER A 232 -24.53 20.90 -12.42
N ARG A 233 -23.27 20.47 -12.23
CA ARG A 233 -22.64 19.43 -13.06
C ARG A 233 -23.37 18.10 -12.94
N MET A 234 -23.66 17.67 -11.70
CA MET A 234 -24.37 16.42 -11.45
C MET A 234 -25.80 16.46 -12.03
N LYS A 235 -26.53 17.57 -11.87
CA LYS A 235 -27.85 17.74 -12.49
C LYS A 235 -27.77 17.70 -14.01
N GLY A 236 -26.79 18.37 -14.61
CA GLY A 236 -26.57 18.34 -16.04
C GLY A 236 -26.26 16.93 -16.57
N LEU A 237 -25.42 16.16 -15.85
CA LEU A 237 -25.11 14.76 -16.19
C LEU A 237 -26.37 13.88 -16.14
N ILE A 238 -27.18 13.98 -15.07
CA ILE A 238 -28.43 13.20 -14.93
C ILE A 238 -29.43 13.56 -16.02
N GLU A 239 -29.58 14.83 -16.38
CA GLU A 239 -30.46 15.26 -17.46
C GLU A 239 -29.99 14.74 -18.83
N GLU A 240 -28.67 14.70 -19.08
CA GLU A 240 -28.11 14.14 -20.30
C GLU A 240 -28.37 12.64 -20.40
N ILE A 241 -28.14 11.88 -19.30
CA ILE A 241 -28.43 10.44 -19.21
C ILE A 241 -29.93 10.18 -19.44
N ARG A 242 -30.82 11.00 -18.85
CA ARG A 242 -32.28 10.89 -19.00
C ARG A 242 -32.73 11.14 -20.45
N LYS A 243 -32.13 12.12 -21.12
CA LYS A 243 -32.45 12.44 -22.51
C LYS A 243 -32.04 11.34 -23.48
N GLN A 244 -30.93 10.68 -23.22
CA GLN A 244 -30.45 9.57 -24.07
C GLN A 244 -31.22 8.26 -23.80
N GLY A 245 -31.54 7.97 -22.54
CA GLY A 245 -32.37 6.83 -22.15
C GLY A 245 -31.75 5.44 -22.29
N ASN A 246 -30.56 5.33 -22.93
CA ASN A 246 -29.88 4.08 -23.19
C ASN A 246 -28.58 3.92 -22.37
N ILE A 247 -28.36 4.72 -21.33
CA ILE A 247 -27.14 4.74 -20.53
C ILE A 247 -27.31 3.95 -19.24
N ILE A 248 -26.28 3.19 -18.89
CA ILE A 248 -26.06 2.58 -17.56
C ILE A 248 -24.83 3.27 -16.97
N LEU A 249 -25.05 3.96 -15.84
CA LEU A 249 -23.98 4.67 -15.13
C LEU A 249 -23.34 3.74 -14.09
N VAL A 250 -22.05 3.52 -14.16
CA VAL A 250 -21.26 2.83 -13.14
C VAL A 250 -20.67 3.85 -12.20
N ILE A 251 -20.86 3.67 -10.91
CA ILE A 251 -20.31 4.53 -9.87
C ILE A 251 -19.48 3.66 -8.94
N ASP A 252 -18.18 3.77 -9.08
CA ASP A 252 -17.28 3.14 -8.12
C ASP A 252 -17.25 3.95 -6.83
N GLU A 253 -17.06 3.28 -5.69
CA GLU A 253 -17.16 3.88 -4.38
C GLU A 253 -18.43 4.74 -4.18
N VAL A 254 -19.59 4.18 -4.54
CA VAL A 254 -20.87 4.90 -4.52
C VAL A 254 -21.18 5.53 -3.16
N HIS A 255 -20.59 5.06 -2.08
CA HIS A 255 -20.68 5.62 -0.74
C HIS A 255 -20.13 7.05 -0.66
N ASN A 256 -19.14 7.42 -1.48
CA ASN A 256 -18.60 8.79 -1.54
C ASN A 256 -19.64 9.81 -2.02
N ILE A 257 -20.57 9.37 -2.85
CA ILE A 257 -21.70 10.22 -3.29
C ILE A 257 -22.78 10.33 -2.21
N VAL A 258 -22.98 9.26 -1.44
CA VAL A 258 -24.06 9.13 -0.46
C VAL A 258 -23.63 9.63 0.92
N GLY A 259 -22.39 9.37 1.34
CA GLY A 259 -21.86 9.72 2.65
C GLY A 259 -21.33 11.14 2.81
N ALA A 260 -21.17 11.87 1.72
CA ALA A 260 -20.68 13.24 1.72
C ALA A 260 -21.63 14.28 2.39
N GLY A 261 -22.51 13.86 3.31
CA GLY A 261 -23.53 14.69 3.93
C GLY A 261 -23.44 14.90 5.44
N ASP A 262 -22.56 14.18 6.14
CA ASP A 262 -22.56 14.20 7.62
C ASP A 262 -21.63 15.26 8.25
N ALA A 263 -20.80 15.94 7.47
CA ALA A 263 -20.04 17.10 7.95
C ALA A 263 -20.72 18.39 7.50
N GLU A 264 -20.85 19.37 8.39
CA GLU A 264 -21.34 20.72 8.08
C GLU A 264 -20.53 21.30 6.91
N GLY A 265 -21.16 21.40 5.72
CA GLY A 265 -20.52 21.92 4.49
C GLY A 265 -20.23 20.89 3.39
N SER A 266 -20.45 19.58 3.61
CA SER A 266 -20.15 18.57 2.60
C SER A 266 -21.20 18.51 1.47
N MET A 267 -20.72 18.15 0.26
CA MET A 267 -21.52 18.12 -0.98
C MET A 267 -22.47 16.91 -1.00
N ASN A 268 -23.77 17.12 -0.87
CA ASN A 268 -24.75 16.04 -0.79
C ASN A 268 -25.29 15.64 -2.18
N ALA A 269 -24.48 14.93 -2.97
CA ALA A 269 -24.88 14.42 -4.29
C ALA A 269 -26.02 13.39 -4.22
N ALA A 270 -26.18 12.73 -3.07
CA ALA A 270 -27.27 11.78 -2.85
C ALA A 270 -28.65 12.42 -3.05
N ASN A 271 -28.84 13.65 -2.60
CA ASN A 271 -30.10 14.35 -2.75
C ASN A 271 -30.49 14.64 -4.20
N ILE A 272 -29.52 14.65 -5.11
CA ILE A 272 -29.74 14.82 -6.56
C ILE A 272 -30.02 13.48 -7.23
N LEU A 273 -29.31 12.41 -6.83
CA LEU A 273 -29.49 11.07 -7.37
C LEU A 273 -30.78 10.38 -6.88
N LYS A 274 -31.15 10.55 -5.61
CA LYS A 274 -32.32 9.91 -5.00
C LYS A 274 -33.61 10.11 -5.81
N PRO A 275 -33.98 11.31 -6.28
CA PRO A 275 -35.19 11.51 -7.09
C PRO A 275 -35.13 10.77 -8.43
N ALA A 276 -34.01 10.80 -9.12
CA ALA A 276 -33.84 10.15 -10.42
C ALA A 276 -33.87 8.62 -10.32
N LEU A 277 -33.22 8.04 -9.30
CA LEU A 277 -33.29 6.62 -8.97
C LEU A 277 -34.71 6.21 -8.53
N SER A 278 -35.38 7.06 -7.75
CA SER A 278 -36.73 6.78 -7.26
C SER A 278 -37.76 6.70 -8.36
N ARG A 279 -37.63 7.54 -9.40
CA ARG A 279 -38.52 7.56 -10.56
C ARG A 279 -38.12 6.54 -11.63
N GLY A 280 -36.94 5.87 -11.49
CA GLY A 280 -36.42 4.94 -12.49
C GLY A 280 -35.99 5.64 -13.78
N GLU A 281 -35.63 6.92 -13.70
CA GLU A 281 -35.19 7.73 -14.84
C GLU A 281 -33.79 7.37 -15.33
N ILE A 282 -32.98 6.81 -14.44
CA ILE A 282 -31.60 6.36 -14.70
C ILE A 282 -31.39 4.95 -14.17
N GLN A 283 -30.46 4.20 -14.79
CA GLN A 283 -29.95 2.93 -14.30
C GLN A 283 -28.52 3.10 -13.80
N VAL A 284 -28.27 2.62 -12.60
CA VAL A 284 -26.95 2.77 -11.94
C VAL A 284 -26.46 1.42 -11.44
N ILE A 285 -25.17 1.15 -11.67
CA ILE A 285 -24.40 0.07 -11.02
C ILE A 285 -23.54 0.75 -9.97
N GLY A 286 -23.76 0.50 -8.69
CA GLY A 286 -22.89 0.96 -7.61
C GLY A 286 -21.85 -0.10 -7.25
N ALA A 287 -20.66 0.31 -6.87
CA ALA A 287 -19.67 -0.56 -6.22
C ALA A 287 -19.29 0.03 -4.86
N THR A 288 -19.13 -0.80 -3.83
CA THR A 288 -18.78 -0.36 -2.47
C THR A 288 -18.26 -1.53 -1.62
N THR A 289 -17.81 -1.23 -0.41
CA THR A 289 -17.44 -2.26 0.58
C THR A 289 -18.63 -2.65 1.46
N PHE A 290 -18.52 -3.79 2.18
CA PHE A 290 -19.56 -4.21 3.14
C PHE A 290 -19.82 -3.17 4.24
N THR A 291 -18.74 -2.59 4.77
CA THR A 291 -18.81 -1.61 5.85
C THR A 291 -19.51 -0.33 5.40
N GLU A 292 -19.13 0.20 4.24
CA GLU A 292 -19.68 1.43 3.69
C GLU A 292 -21.12 1.25 3.21
N TYR A 293 -21.46 0.06 2.66
CA TYR A 293 -22.84 -0.26 2.29
C TYR A 293 -23.79 -0.17 3.50
N ARG A 294 -23.40 -0.81 4.62
CA ARG A 294 -24.19 -0.78 5.87
C ARG A 294 -24.30 0.62 6.46
N LYS A 295 -23.21 1.38 6.38
CA LYS A 295 -23.13 2.72 6.98
C LYS A 295 -23.94 3.77 6.20
N HIS A 296 -23.92 3.73 4.87
CA HIS A 296 -24.41 4.79 4.01
C HIS A 296 -25.63 4.42 3.17
N ILE A 297 -25.77 3.17 2.71
CA ILE A 297 -26.88 2.78 1.81
C ILE A 297 -28.00 2.08 2.58
N GLU A 298 -27.68 1.10 3.43
CA GLU A 298 -28.69 0.34 4.18
C GLU A 298 -29.45 1.19 5.20
N LYS A 299 -28.79 2.19 5.80
CA LYS A 299 -29.44 3.14 6.71
C LYS A 299 -30.39 4.13 6.01
N ASP A 300 -30.23 4.34 4.71
CA ASP A 300 -31.08 5.22 3.92
C ASP A 300 -32.20 4.44 3.23
N SER A 301 -33.39 4.47 3.79
CA SER A 301 -34.54 3.70 3.31
C SER A 301 -34.93 4.00 1.85
N ALA A 302 -34.55 5.16 1.31
CA ALA A 302 -34.86 5.54 -0.07
C ALA A 302 -33.87 4.85 -1.04
N LEU A 303 -32.59 4.70 -0.66
CA LEU A 303 -31.58 4.02 -1.44
C LEU A 303 -31.67 2.49 -1.31
N GLU A 304 -31.88 1.98 -0.11
CA GLU A 304 -32.05 0.54 0.16
C GLU A 304 -33.14 -0.08 -0.71
N ARG A 305 -34.24 0.63 -0.90
CA ARG A 305 -35.37 0.18 -1.75
C ARG A 305 -35.07 0.23 -3.24
N ARG A 306 -33.96 0.86 -3.66
CA ARG A 306 -33.64 1.07 -5.09
C ARG A 306 -32.43 0.28 -5.53
N PHE A 307 -31.45 0.10 -4.65
CA PHE A 307 -30.31 -0.76 -4.91
C PHE A 307 -30.62 -2.23 -4.56
N GLN A 308 -30.12 -3.13 -5.39
CA GLN A 308 -30.16 -4.57 -5.13
C GLN A 308 -28.74 -5.06 -4.87
N PRO A 309 -28.43 -5.55 -3.67
CA PRO A 309 -27.08 -6.02 -3.36
C PRO A 309 -26.71 -7.26 -4.20
N VAL A 310 -25.47 -7.26 -4.67
CA VAL A 310 -24.77 -8.38 -5.29
C VAL A 310 -23.45 -8.54 -4.56
N THR A 311 -23.31 -9.61 -3.80
CA THR A 311 -22.09 -9.89 -3.02
C THR A 311 -21.01 -10.39 -3.96
N VAL A 312 -19.85 -9.76 -3.91
CA VAL A 312 -18.63 -10.14 -4.62
C VAL A 312 -17.61 -10.60 -3.58
N ASN A 313 -17.51 -11.89 -3.40
CA ASN A 313 -16.58 -12.49 -2.43
C ASN A 313 -15.16 -12.54 -3.00
N GLU A 314 -14.16 -12.68 -2.11
CA GLU A 314 -12.80 -13.00 -2.51
C GLU A 314 -12.81 -14.33 -3.28
N PRO A 315 -12.19 -14.42 -4.48
CA PRO A 315 -12.14 -15.67 -5.23
C PRO A 315 -11.28 -16.71 -4.51
N SER A 316 -11.53 -17.98 -4.80
CA SER A 316 -10.67 -19.06 -4.31
C SER A 316 -9.26 -18.96 -4.94
N ILE A 317 -8.31 -19.72 -4.36
CA ILE A 317 -6.94 -19.79 -4.90
C ILE A 317 -6.99 -20.28 -6.35
N ASP A 318 -7.77 -21.32 -6.64
CA ASP A 318 -7.87 -21.90 -7.97
C ASP A 318 -8.52 -20.93 -8.97
N ASP A 319 -9.60 -20.24 -8.58
CA ASP A 319 -10.23 -19.20 -9.41
C ASP A 319 -9.26 -18.05 -9.67
N SER A 320 -8.50 -17.62 -8.66
CA SER A 320 -7.49 -16.56 -8.80
C SER A 320 -6.38 -16.96 -9.78
N ILE A 321 -5.96 -18.22 -9.77
CA ILE A 321 -4.99 -18.73 -10.74
C ILE A 321 -5.57 -18.67 -12.17
N GLN A 322 -6.85 -19.02 -12.36
CA GLN A 322 -7.49 -18.92 -13.66
C GLN A 322 -7.64 -17.48 -14.12
N ILE A 323 -8.00 -16.57 -13.21
CA ILE A 323 -8.06 -15.14 -13.49
C ILE A 323 -6.68 -14.64 -13.96
N LEU A 324 -5.61 -14.93 -13.22
CA LEU A 324 -4.27 -14.51 -13.59
C LEU A 324 -3.81 -15.05 -14.94
N LYS A 325 -4.08 -16.33 -15.21
CA LYS A 325 -3.79 -16.94 -16.53
C LYS A 325 -4.52 -16.21 -17.67
N GLY A 326 -5.76 -15.81 -17.43
CA GLY A 326 -6.57 -15.11 -18.43
C GLY A 326 -6.06 -13.71 -18.75
N ILE A 327 -5.46 -13.02 -17.77
CA ILE A 327 -4.97 -11.64 -17.93
C ILE A 327 -3.46 -11.55 -18.13
N ALA A 328 -2.70 -12.63 -17.94
CA ALA A 328 -1.24 -12.62 -18.00
C ALA A 328 -0.70 -12.03 -19.31
N HIS A 329 -1.33 -12.31 -20.45
CA HIS A 329 -0.90 -11.84 -21.76
C HIS A 329 -0.88 -10.32 -21.86
N TYR A 330 -1.77 -9.58 -21.15
CA TYR A 330 -1.74 -8.11 -21.14
C TYR A 330 -0.48 -7.57 -20.48
N TYR A 331 -0.05 -8.22 -19.36
CA TYR A 331 1.19 -7.88 -18.65
C TYR A 331 2.43 -8.30 -19.43
N GLU A 332 2.39 -9.46 -20.11
CA GLU A 332 3.44 -9.92 -21.00
C GLU A 332 3.70 -8.91 -22.13
N ASP A 333 2.65 -8.40 -22.74
CA ASP A 333 2.76 -7.44 -23.84
C ASP A 333 3.20 -6.06 -23.35
N TYR A 334 2.70 -5.64 -22.18
CA TYR A 334 3.07 -4.35 -21.61
C TYR A 334 4.53 -4.28 -21.15
N HIS A 335 5.00 -5.32 -20.44
CA HIS A 335 6.36 -5.33 -19.89
C HIS A 335 7.41 -5.98 -20.82
N GLY A 336 6.99 -6.71 -21.85
CA GLY A 336 7.89 -7.47 -22.73
C GLY A 336 8.51 -8.70 -22.04
N VAL A 337 7.86 -9.26 -21.01
CA VAL A 337 8.31 -10.39 -20.18
C VAL A 337 7.38 -11.57 -20.41
N GLN A 338 7.89 -12.80 -20.41
CA GLN A 338 7.08 -14.00 -20.52
C GLN A 338 6.65 -14.49 -19.13
N ILE A 339 5.35 -14.76 -18.96
CA ILE A 339 4.74 -15.24 -17.70
C ILE A 339 4.22 -16.67 -17.92
N SER A 340 4.86 -17.66 -17.32
CA SER A 340 4.36 -19.03 -17.41
C SER A 340 3.16 -19.25 -16.50
N GLU A 341 2.34 -20.29 -16.79
CA GLU A 341 1.23 -20.68 -15.93
C GLU A 341 1.68 -20.99 -14.50
N GLU A 342 2.88 -21.56 -14.36
CA GLU A 342 3.45 -21.85 -13.04
C GLU A 342 3.76 -20.55 -12.27
N MET A 343 4.21 -19.49 -12.96
CA MET A 343 4.42 -18.19 -12.30
C MET A 343 3.11 -17.55 -11.85
N CYS A 344 2.03 -17.69 -12.60
CA CYS A 344 0.70 -17.26 -12.15
C CYS A 344 0.28 -18.01 -10.89
N ARG A 345 0.49 -19.33 -10.84
CA ARG A 345 0.22 -20.13 -9.67
C ARG A 345 1.06 -19.73 -8.45
N GLN A 346 2.36 -19.57 -8.66
CA GLN A 346 3.28 -19.14 -7.60
C GLN A 346 2.95 -17.75 -7.07
N ALA A 347 2.59 -16.80 -7.94
CA ALA A 347 2.17 -15.47 -7.52
C ALA A 347 0.93 -15.49 -6.61
N VAL A 348 -0.08 -16.29 -6.95
CA VAL A 348 -1.27 -16.47 -6.10
C VAL A 348 -0.89 -17.09 -4.75
N LEU A 349 -0.11 -18.17 -4.75
CA LEU A 349 0.28 -18.86 -3.52
C LEU A 349 1.14 -17.98 -2.61
N LEU A 350 2.10 -17.24 -3.18
CA LEU A 350 2.95 -16.31 -2.44
C LEU A 350 2.15 -15.14 -1.88
N SER A 351 1.30 -14.54 -2.70
CA SER A 351 0.46 -13.43 -2.25
C SER A 351 -0.53 -13.83 -1.16
N GLU A 352 -1.14 -15.02 -1.27
CA GLU A 352 -2.05 -15.55 -0.25
C GLU A 352 -1.33 -15.86 1.06
N ARG A 353 -0.09 -16.39 0.98
CA ARG A 353 0.70 -16.76 2.16
C ARG A 353 1.28 -15.57 2.90
N TYR A 354 1.77 -14.56 2.17
CA TYR A 354 2.60 -13.49 2.75
C TYR A 354 1.95 -12.12 2.75
N ILE A 355 0.99 -11.84 1.85
CA ILE A 355 0.30 -10.54 1.76
C ILE A 355 -1.08 -10.69 2.39
N THR A 356 -1.22 -10.26 3.65
CA THR A 356 -2.42 -10.48 4.46
C THR A 356 -3.32 -9.25 4.59
N ASP A 357 -2.88 -8.09 4.12
CA ASP A 357 -3.58 -6.81 4.20
C ASP A 357 -4.40 -6.46 2.95
N ARG A 358 -4.33 -7.31 1.91
CA ARG A 358 -5.03 -7.17 0.63
C ARG A 358 -5.72 -8.47 0.24
N PHE A 359 -6.64 -8.39 -0.72
CA PHE A 359 -7.46 -9.51 -1.17
C PHE A 359 -7.08 -10.00 -2.56
N LEU A 360 -7.33 -11.29 -2.83
CA LEU A 360 -7.23 -11.87 -4.15
C LEU A 360 -8.38 -11.34 -5.05
N PRO A 361 -8.15 -11.22 -6.38
CA PRO A 361 -6.93 -11.50 -7.13
C PRO A 361 -5.93 -10.33 -7.15
N ASP A 362 -6.31 -9.14 -6.72
CA ASP A 362 -5.57 -7.87 -6.84
C ASP A 362 -4.12 -7.97 -6.31
N LYS A 363 -3.94 -8.51 -5.09
CA LYS A 363 -2.61 -8.69 -4.49
C LYS A 363 -1.68 -9.58 -5.32
N ALA A 364 -2.22 -10.54 -6.07
CA ALA A 364 -1.43 -11.42 -6.92
C ALA A 364 -1.16 -10.78 -8.29
N ILE A 365 -2.09 -9.99 -8.79
CA ILE A 365 -1.93 -9.17 -10.00
C ILE A 365 -0.82 -8.13 -9.78
N ASP A 366 -0.92 -7.36 -8.71
CA ASP A 366 0.10 -6.36 -8.34
C ASP A 366 1.48 -7.00 -8.18
N LEU A 367 1.55 -8.21 -7.58
CA LEU A 367 2.82 -8.92 -7.42
C LEU A 367 3.46 -9.28 -8.76
N ILE A 368 2.66 -9.74 -9.73
CA ILE A 368 3.14 -10.04 -11.10
C ILE A 368 3.54 -8.76 -11.81
N ASP A 369 2.73 -7.72 -11.74
CA ASP A 369 2.98 -6.44 -12.42
C ASP A 369 4.31 -5.83 -11.97
N GLU A 370 4.53 -5.74 -10.64
CA GLU A 370 5.78 -5.20 -10.09
C GLU A 370 6.98 -6.11 -10.37
N ALA A 371 6.80 -7.44 -10.34
CA ALA A 371 7.86 -8.38 -10.67
C ALA A 371 8.26 -8.30 -12.15
N CYS A 372 7.31 -8.16 -13.06
CA CYS A 372 7.56 -7.94 -14.49
C CYS A 372 8.23 -6.60 -14.74
N SER A 373 7.81 -5.55 -14.03
CA SER A 373 8.45 -4.22 -14.08
C SER A 373 9.91 -4.29 -13.63
N ASP A 374 10.21 -5.05 -12.57
CA ASP A 374 11.58 -5.24 -12.09
C ASP A 374 12.46 -5.98 -13.11
N VAL A 375 11.94 -6.99 -13.79
CA VAL A 375 12.63 -7.68 -14.89
C VAL A 375 12.86 -6.72 -16.06
N ASN A 376 11.83 -5.95 -16.45
CA ASN A 376 11.90 -4.97 -17.53
C ASN A 376 12.99 -3.93 -17.29
N LEU A 377 13.08 -3.38 -16.06
CA LEU A 377 14.09 -2.37 -15.71
C LEU A 377 15.53 -2.90 -15.73
N LYS A 378 15.71 -4.19 -15.47
CA LYS A 378 17.03 -4.83 -15.38
C LYS A 378 17.53 -5.38 -16.69
N ASP A 379 16.62 -5.75 -17.60
CA ASP A 379 16.98 -6.35 -18.89
C ASP A 379 17.26 -5.26 -19.94
N PRO A 380 18.51 -5.14 -20.41
CA PRO A 380 18.87 -4.14 -21.41
C PRO A 380 18.27 -4.43 -22.79
N ASP A 381 17.94 -5.69 -23.12
CA ASP A 381 17.42 -6.07 -24.43
C ASP A 381 15.95 -5.64 -24.58
N ILE A 382 15.16 -5.62 -23.51
CA ILE A 382 13.79 -5.07 -23.53
C ILE A 382 13.81 -3.58 -23.87
N LYS A 383 14.67 -2.81 -23.18
CA LYS A 383 14.81 -1.38 -23.46
C LYS A 383 15.25 -1.11 -24.91
N ARG A 384 16.20 -1.90 -25.42
CA ARG A 384 16.67 -1.79 -26.79
C ARG A 384 15.55 -2.10 -27.79
N ARG A 385 14.75 -3.12 -27.54
CA ARG A 385 13.59 -3.49 -28.37
C ARG A 385 12.58 -2.35 -28.44
N MET A 386 12.15 -1.81 -27.29
CA MET A 386 11.19 -0.70 -27.25
C MET A 386 11.70 0.57 -27.97
N LEU A 387 13.00 0.87 -27.82
CA LEU A 387 13.61 1.99 -28.53
C LEU A 387 13.65 1.75 -30.04
N ALA A 388 14.03 0.55 -30.49
CA ALA A 388 14.10 0.19 -31.90
C ALA A 388 12.70 0.18 -32.52
N GLU A 389 11.66 -0.30 -31.86
CA GLU A 389 10.27 -0.26 -32.33
C GLU A 389 9.78 1.18 -32.51
N ARG A 390 9.99 2.04 -31.50
CA ARG A 390 9.62 3.46 -31.56
C ARG A 390 10.37 4.19 -32.67
N ASP A 391 11.68 3.95 -32.78
CA ASP A 391 12.49 4.58 -33.83
C ASP A 391 12.07 4.10 -35.23
N LEU A 392 11.67 2.83 -35.35
CA LEU A 392 11.15 2.27 -36.59
C LEU A 392 9.83 2.96 -37.02
N GLU A 393 8.90 3.16 -36.05
CA GLU A 393 7.66 3.90 -36.32
C GLU A 393 7.93 5.35 -36.75
N ASN A 394 8.83 6.04 -36.05
CA ASN A 394 9.21 7.42 -36.38
C ASN A 394 9.83 7.51 -37.79
N VAL A 395 10.74 6.59 -38.12
CA VAL A 395 11.38 6.52 -39.42
C VAL A 395 10.35 6.25 -40.55
N ARG A 396 9.40 5.36 -40.28
CA ARG A 396 8.30 5.07 -41.25
C ARG A 396 7.42 6.30 -41.42
N PHE A 397 7.01 6.94 -40.34
CA PHE A 397 6.17 8.14 -40.40
C PHE A 397 6.88 9.28 -41.17
N GLU A 398 8.17 9.55 -40.86
CA GLU A 398 8.96 10.57 -41.60
C GLU A 398 9.08 10.23 -43.07
N ARG A 399 9.34 8.96 -43.41
CA ARG A 399 9.41 8.51 -44.81
C ARG A 399 8.08 8.68 -45.54
N GLU A 400 6.95 8.28 -44.93
CA GLU A 400 5.62 8.42 -45.53
C GLU A 400 5.23 9.89 -45.71
N ALA A 401 5.53 10.74 -44.73
CA ALA A 401 5.32 12.19 -44.85
C ALA A 401 6.11 12.78 -46.02
N LEU A 402 7.37 12.39 -46.20
CA LEU A 402 8.19 12.82 -47.34
C LEU A 402 7.71 12.25 -48.67
N MET A 403 7.11 11.05 -48.70
CA MET A 403 6.55 10.48 -49.91
C MET A 403 5.21 11.12 -50.34
N SER A 404 4.40 11.56 -49.34
CA SER A 404 3.08 12.18 -49.61
C SER A 404 3.14 13.65 -49.97
N ASP A 405 4.27 14.32 -49.77
CA ASP A 405 4.44 15.73 -50.10
C ASP A 405 4.62 15.91 -51.61
N ASN A 406 3.53 16.22 -52.33
CA ASN A 406 3.50 16.37 -53.81
C ASN A 406 3.79 17.81 -54.27
N ARG A 407 4.49 18.63 -53.54
CA ARG A 407 4.86 19.98 -53.97
C ARG A 407 5.92 19.88 -55.09
N GLU A 408 5.72 20.59 -56.17
CA GLU A 408 6.73 20.80 -57.23
C GLU A 408 7.88 21.59 -56.62
N ASP A 409 8.91 20.89 -56.17
CA ASP A 409 10.10 21.48 -55.59
C ASP A 409 11.16 21.74 -56.66
N ASP A 410 11.99 22.73 -56.40
CA ASP A 410 13.25 23.01 -57.09
C ASP A 410 14.09 21.72 -57.22
N PRO A 411 14.74 21.44 -58.37
CA PRO A 411 15.50 20.22 -58.60
C PRO A 411 16.51 19.84 -57.50
N GLU A 412 17.17 20.84 -56.92
CA GLU A 412 18.11 20.61 -55.79
C GLU A 412 17.41 20.09 -54.53
N LYS A 413 16.21 20.54 -54.22
CA LYS A 413 15.41 20.09 -53.09
C LYS A 413 14.84 18.70 -53.32
N LEU A 414 14.54 18.35 -54.56
CA LEU A 414 14.09 17.03 -54.98
C LEU A 414 15.18 15.98 -54.74
N ASP A 415 16.43 16.27 -55.14
CA ASP A 415 17.57 15.39 -54.88
C ASP A 415 17.84 15.19 -53.41
N GLN A 416 17.79 16.26 -52.58
CA GLN A 416 17.93 16.18 -51.14
C GLN A 416 16.83 15.32 -50.50
N ARG A 417 15.59 15.43 -51.00
CA ARG A 417 14.44 14.63 -50.55
C ARG A 417 14.65 13.15 -50.87
N TYR A 418 15.04 12.80 -52.08
CA TYR A 418 15.33 11.39 -52.43
C TYR A 418 16.51 10.83 -51.64
N ALA A 419 17.55 11.62 -51.43
CA ALA A 419 18.66 11.24 -50.54
C ALA A 419 18.21 10.95 -49.11
N ARG A 420 17.31 11.79 -48.55
CA ARG A 420 16.74 11.59 -47.21
C ARG A 420 15.88 10.33 -47.16
N ILE A 421 15.03 10.10 -48.15
CA ILE A 421 14.22 8.88 -48.26
C ILE A 421 15.11 7.63 -48.30
N ALA A 422 16.22 7.67 -49.08
CA ALA A 422 17.17 6.56 -49.15
C ALA A 422 17.86 6.29 -47.80
N GLN A 423 18.25 7.35 -47.04
CA GLN A 423 18.80 7.24 -45.69
C GLN A 423 17.79 6.62 -44.72
N LEU A 424 16.54 7.09 -44.73
CA LEU A 424 15.47 6.55 -43.87
C LEU A 424 15.20 5.08 -44.19
N ARG A 425 15.22 4.69 -45.46
CA ARG A 425 15.03 3.29 -45.86
C ARG A 425 16.18 2.39 -45.42
N SER A 426 17.41 2.89 -45.49
CA SER A 426 18.57 2.17 -44.94
C SER A 426 18.48 2.01 -43.41
N ARG A 427 18.05 3.06 -42.71
CA ARG A 427 17.85 3.02 -41.27
C ARG A 427 16.71 2.08 -40.87
N GLU A 428 15.61 2.06 -41.63
CA GLU A 428 14.49 1.13 -41.45
C GLU A 428 14.96 -0.34 -41.51
N ILE A 429 15.76 -0.68 -42.51
CA ILE A 429 16.32 -2.04 -42.67
C ILE A 429 17.21 -2.41 -41.47
N GLN A 430 18.08 -1.49 -41.02
CA GLN A 430 18.94 -1.73 -39.87
C GLN A 430 18.13 -1.98 -38.61
N LEU A 431 17.09 -1.17 -38.35
CA LEU A 431 16.23 -1.33 -37.18
C LEU A 431 15.40 -2.62 -37.25
N GLN A 432 14.95 -3.02 -38.43
CA GLN A 432 14.28 -4.30 -38.66
C GLN A 432 15.19 -5.48 -38.36
N GLN A 433 16.46 -5.46 -38.80
CA GLN A 433 17.43 -6.50 -38.50
C GLN A 433 17.74 -6.56 -36.99
N GLU A 434 17.91 -5.40 -36.33
CA GLU A 434 18.11 -5.35 -34.89
C GLU A 434 16.90 -5.93 -34.13
N LEU A 435 15.68 -5.62 -34.54
CA LEU A 435 14.45 -6.20 -33.97
C LEU A 435 14.36 -7.70 -34.22
N GLU A 436 14.73 -8.20 -35.39
CA GLU A 436 14.75 -9.63 -35.69
C GLU A 436 15.75 -10.37 -34.79
N GLU A 437 16.95 -9.82 -34.58
CA GLU A 437 17.94 -10.38 -33.67
C GLU A 437 17.45 -10.40 -32.20
N LEU A 438 16.83 -9.30 -31.75
CA LEU A 438 16.27 -9.22 -30.39
C LEU A 438 15.05 -10.15 -30.22
N ASN A 439 14.22 -10.31 -31.26
CA ASN A 439 13.09 -11.23 -31.25
C ASN A 439 13.53 -12.69 -31.28
N ALA A 440 14.64 -13.01 -31.96
CA ALA A 440 15.21 -14.36 -31.97
C ALA A 440 15.73 -14.79 -30.59
N LYS A 441 16.15 -13.86 -29.73
CA LYS A 441 16.52 -14.15 -28.33
C LYS A 441 15.32 -14.48 -27.45
N GLY A 442 14.10 -14.08 -27.85
CA GLY A 442 12.88 -14.23 -27.06
C GLY A 442 12.70 -13.16 -25.99
N ARG A 443 11.58 -13.24 -25.27
CA ARG A 443 11.27 -12.39 -24.11
C ARG A 443 11.92 -13.03 -22.87
N PRO A 444 12.49 -12.27 -21.92
CA PRO A 444 12.95 -12.82 -20.66
C PRO A 444 11.77 -13.42 -19.89
N ALA A 445 12.00 -14.56 -19.26
CA ALA A 445 10.97 -15.24 -18.48
C ALA A 445 10.96 -14.74 -17.04
N LEU A 446 9.76 -14.51 -16.51
CA LEU A 446 9.55 -14.26 -15.08
C LEU A 446 9.97 -15.50 -14.27
N SER A 447 10.68 -15.31 -13.18
CA SER A 447 11.15 -16.38 -12.30
C SER A 447 10.54 -16.29 -10.89
N VAL A 448 10.56 -17.39 -10.15
CA VAL A 448 10.15 -17.40 -8.73
C VAL A 448 11.01 -16.43 -7.90
N ASP A 449 12.27 -16.24 -8.28
CA ASP A 449 13.19 -15.32 -7.60
C ASP A 449 12.73 -13.86 -7.72
N ASN A 450 12.19 -13.47 -8.87
CA ASN A 450 11.62 -12.13 -9.07
C ASN A 450 10.41 -11.93 -8.17
N LEU A 451 9.47 -12.90 -8.14
CA LEU A 451 8.29 -12.85 -7.27
C LEU A 451 8.67 -12.81 -5.78
N ALA A 452 9.61 -13.66 -5.38
CA ALA A 452 10.09 -13.72 -3.99
C ALA A 452 10.73 -12.38 -3.57
N ARG A 453 11.53 -11.77 -4.45
CA ARG A 453 12.17 -10.47 -4.19
C ARG A 453 11.16 -9.35 -4.01
N ILE A 454 10.13 -9.26 -4.84
CA ILE A 454 9.08 -8.26 -4.67
C ILE A 454 8.27 -8.53 -3.40
N SER A 455 7.94 -9.79 -3.13
CA SER A 455 7.30 -10.18 -1.87
C SER A 455 8.13 -9.76 -0.65
N GLU A 456 9.47 -9.91 -0.70
CA GLU A 456 10.39 -9.40 0.34
C GLU A 456 10.31 -7.88 0.51
N LEU A 457 10.29 -7.13 -0.60
CA LEU A 457 10.18 -5.67 -0.56
C LEU A 457 8.91 -5.21 0.16
N TRP A 458 7.78 -5.88 -0.07
CA TRP A 458 6.49 -5.52 0.53
C TRP A 458 6.36 -6.00 1.97
N THR A 459 6.73 -7.25 2.22
CA THR A 459 6.47 -7.92 3.52
C THR A 459 7.65 -7.86 4.46
N LYS A 460 8.84 -7.49 3.97
CA LYS A 460 10.13 -7.56 4.68
C LYS A 460 10.49 -8.99 5.12
N ILE A 461 9.93 -10.01 4.47
CA ILE A 461 10.27 -11.41 4.67
C ILE A 461 11.39 -11.77 3.70
N PRO A 462 12.55 -12.26 4.15
CA PRO A 462 13.66 -12.56 3.28
C PRO A 462 13.29 -13.51 2.13
N ALA A 463 13.70 -13.20 0.91
CA ALA A 463 13.43 -14.04 -0.27
C ALA A 463 14.02 -15.46 -0.12
N SER A 464 15.12 -15.60 0.63
CA SER A 464 15.69 -16.88 1.02
C SER A 464 14.71 -17.79 1.79
N SER A 465 13.83 -17.19 2.60
CA SER A 465 12.79 -17.91 3.36
C SER A 465 11.60 -18.38 2.50
N ILE A 466 11.53 -17.92 1.25
CA ILE A 466 10.45 -18.24 0.29
C ILE A 466 10.82 -19.43 -0.60
N LYS A 467 12.12 -19.77 -0.69
CA LYS A 467 12.69 -20.84 -1.53
C LYS A 467 12.75 -22.21 -0.82
N GLU A 468 13.06 -23.25 -1.56
CA GLU A 468 13.25 -24.64 -1.08
C GLU A 468 14.29 -24.80 0.03
N ASP A 469 15.25 -23.88 0.16
CA ASP A 469 16.25 -23.85 1.23
C ASP A 469 15.67 -23.74 2.65
N GLU A 470 14.39 -23.30 2.81
CA GLU A 470 13.75 -23.24 4.13
C GLU A 470 13.67 -24.61 4.79
N LEU A 471 13.44 -25.68 4.04
CA LEU A 471 13.38 -27.04 4.59
C LEU A 471 14.75 -27.52 5.09
N GLU A 472 15.83 -27.21 4.39
CA GLU A 472 17.19 -27.54 4.82
C GLU A 472 17.61 -26.73 6.06
N ARG A 473 17.26 -25.44 6.10
CA ARG A 473 17.46 -24.60 7.29
C ARG A 473 16.69 -25.13 8.50
N LEU A 474 15.45 -25.55 8.32
CA LEU A 474 14.63 -26.16 9.37
C LEU A 474 15.19 -27.53 9.81
N ALA A 475 15.80 -28.30 8.93
CA ALA A 475 16.42 -29.57 9.27
C ALA A 475 17.59 -29.38 10.25
N LYS A 476 18.41 -28.32 10.07
CA LYS A 476 19.59 -28.01 10.88
C LYS A 476 19.32 -27.06 12.06
N LEU A 477 18.05 -26.65 12.28
CA LEU A 477 17.65 -25.65 13.28
C LEU A 477 18.07 -26.07 14.70
N ASP A 478 17.87 -27.33 15.08
CA ASP A 478 18.20 -27.79 16.44
C ASP A 478 19.72 -27.84 16.71
N GLU A 479 20.54 -28.15 15.74
CA GLU A 479 22.01 -28.12 15.87
C GLU A 479 22.50 -26.68 16.11
N ARG A 480 21.97 -25.72 15.34
CA ARG A 480 22.33 -24.30 15.49
C ARG A 480 21.86 -23.72 16.82
N LEU A 481 20.65 -24.06 17.28
CA LEU A 481 20.18 -23.60 18.58
C LEU A 481 20.93 -24.24 19.73
N LYS A 482 21.26 -25.55 19.67
CA LYS A 482 22.03 -26.24 20.69
C LYS A 482 23.48 -25.72 20.82
N ALA A 483 24.04 -25.17 19.75
CA ALA A 483 25.35 -24.51 19.82
C ALA A 483 25.39 -23.30 20.76
N HIS A 484 24.26 -22.62 20.95
CA HIS A 484 24.14 -21.42 21.79
C HIS A 484 23.37 -21.65 23.09
N ILE A 485 22.52 -22.67 23.15
CA ILE A 485 21.66 -22.97 24.32
C ILE A 485 22.13 -24.23 24.99
N VAL A 486 22.80 -24.07 26.12
CA VAL A 486 23.43 -25.17 26.86
C VAL A 486 22.48 -25.77 27.90
N GLY A 487 22.44 -27.09 27.99
CA GLY A 487 21.72 -27.85 29.03
C GLY A 487 20.20 -27.89 28.88
N GLN A 488 19.67 -27.56 27.67
CA GLN A 488 18.24 -27.54 27.37
C GLN A 488 17.89 -28.34 26.09
N ASP A 489 18.59 -29.43 25.84
CA ASP A 489 18.49 -30.20 24.57
C ASP A 489 17.07 -30.71 24.29
N GLU A 490 16.35 -31.17 25.33
CA GLU A 490 14.97 -31.61 25.21
C GLU A 490 14.03 -30.45 24.85
N ALA A 491 14.22 -29.28 25.48
CA ALA A 491 13.42 -28.09 25.21
C ALA A 491 13.64 -27.58 23.77
N VAL A 492 14.89 -27.52 23.32
CA VAL A 492 15.25 -27.14 21.96
C VAL A 492 14.66 -28.11 20.94
N GLY A 493 14.80 -29.42 21.19
CA GLY A 493 14.24 -30.46 20.32
C GLY A 493 12.72 -30.37 20.18
N ALA A 494 11.98 -30.14 21.28
CA ALA A 494 10.54 -29.96 21.28
C ALA A 494 10.10 -28.73 20.48
N VAL A 495 10.79 -27.58 20.68
CA VAL A 495 10.54 -26.34 19.91
C VAL A 495 10.74 -26.59 18.41
N CYS A 496 11.87 -27.16 18.01
CA CYS A 496 12.18 -27.43 16.62
C CYS A 496 11.19 -28.40 15.98
N ALA A 497 10.77 -29.46 16.69
CA ALA A 497 9.80 -30.42 16.21
C ALA A 497 8.42 -29.77 15.94
N ALA A 498 7.96 -28.91 16.85
CA ALA A 498 6.68 -28.20 16.68
C ALA A 498 6.72 -27.19 15.52
N ILE A 499 7.83 -26.46 15.37
CA ILE A 499 8.02 -25.53 14.26
C ILE A 499 8.06 -26.28 12.93
N ARG A 500 8.81 -27.37 12.82
CA ARG A 500 8.86 -28.23 11.61
C ARG A 500 7.46 -28.73 11.23
N ARG A 501 6.67 -29.23 12.19
CA ARG A 501 5.29 -29.69 11.95
C ARG A 501 4.39 -28.58 11.39
N SER A 502 4.55 -27.36 11.89
CA SER A 502 3.75 -26.23 11.42
C SER A 502 4.16 -25.77 10.01
N ARG A 503 5.45 -25.70 9.73
CA ARG A 503 5.97 -25.23 8.43
C ARG A 503 5.72 -26.20 7.28
N VAL A 504 5.73 -27.51 7.54
CA VAL A 504 5.38 -28.52 6.55
C VAL A 504 3.88 -28.53 6.20
N GLY A 505 3.04 -27.74 6.90
CA GLY A 505 1.62 -27.60 6.56
C GLY A 505 0.73 -28.77 7.00
N LEU A 506 1.16 -29.58 7.96
CA LEU A 506 0.39 -30.73 8.48
C LEU A 506 -0.79 -30.34 9.39
N LYS A 507 -1.01 -29.03 9.64
CA LYS A 507 -2.13 -28.52 10.45
C LYS A 507 -3.36 -28.25 9.57
N VAL A 508 -4.51 -28.79 9.98
CA VAL A 508 -5.81 -28.60 9.32
C VAL A 508 -6.30 -27.14 9.42
N LYS A 509 -5.95 -26.43 10.50
CA LYS A 509 -6.27 -25.02 10.69
C LYS A 509 -4.98 -24.20 10.67
N ARG A 510 -5.00 -23.08 9.94
CA ARG A 510 -3.92 -22.09 9.97
C ARG A 510 -4.01 -21.31 11.29
N LYS A 511 -3.10 -21.58 12.22
CA LYS A 511 -2.96 -20.88 13.49
C LYS A 511 -1.49 -20.72 13.86
N PRO A 512 -1.12 -19.71 14.66
CA PRO A 512 0.26 -19.52 15.11
C PRO A 512 0.78 -20.76 15.85
N VAL A 513 2.08 -20.97 15.79
CA VAL A 513 2.73 -21.96 16.67
C VAL A 513 2.88 -21.33 18.04
N SER A 514 2.47 -22.06 19.08
CA SER A 514 2.37 -21.53 20.43
C SER A 514 3.07 -22.39 21.47
N PHE A 515 3.83 -21.72 22.35
CA PHE A 515 4.61 -22.38 23.39
C PHE A 515 4.39 -21.72 24.76
N ILE A 516 4.39 -22.52 25.82
CA ILE A 516 4.58 -22.04 27.19
C ILE A 516 5.93 -22.56 27.71
N PHE A 517 6.85 -21.66 28.02
CA PHE A 517 8.15 -21.97 28.61
C PHE A 517 8.08 -21.84 30.12
N VAL A 518 8.22 -22.95 30.82
CA VAL A 518 8.15 -23.06 32.27
C VAL A 518 9.52 -23.33 32.85
N GLY A 519 9.93 -22.59 33.85
CA GLY A 519 11.22 -22.85 34.52
C GLY A 519 11.69 -21.68 35.37
N GLY A 520 12.75 -21.89 36.13
CA GLY A 520 13.36 -20.89 36.98
C GLY A 520 13.89 -19.67 36.24
N THR A 521 14.25 -18.65 37.00
CA THR A 521 14.87 -17.45 36.44
C THR A 521 16.30 -17.77 35.95
N GLY A 522 16.66 -17.29 34.75
CA GLY A 522 18.04 -17.40 34.22
C GLY A 522 18.42 -18.78 33.69
N VAL A 523 17.48 -19.69 33.41
CA VAL A 523 17.72 -21.03 32.82
C VAL A 523 17.81 -21.03 31.29
N GLY A 524 17.66 -19.85 30.63
CA GLY A 524 17.80 -19.73 29.18
C GLY A 524 16.51 -19.52 28.40
N LYS A 525 15.33 -19.37 29.05
CA LYS A 525 14.01 -19.17 28.36
C LYS A 525 14.06 -18.04 27.34
N THR A 526 14.39 -16.84 27.81
CA THR A 526 14.42 -15.62 26.96
C THR A 526 15.55 -15.66 25.94
N GLU A 527 16.66 -16.33 26.23
CA GLU A 527 17.78 -16.50 25.30
C GLU A 527 17.41 -17.41 24.13
N LEU A 528 16.72 -18.52 24.42
CA LEU A 528 16.20 -19.38 23.36
C LEU A 528 15.27 -18.63 22.40
N VAL A 529 14.41 -17.76 22.95
CA VAL A 529 13.50 -16.92 22.12
C VAL A 529 14.29 -15.98 21.22
N LYS A 530 15.32 -15.32 21.75
CA LYS A 530 16.17 -14.40 20.96
C LYS A 530 16.91 -15.12 19.86
N ARG A 531 17.54 -16.27 20.17
CA ARG A 531 18.27 -17.07 19.17
C ARG A 531 17.32 -17.65 18.12
N LEU A 532 16.14 -18.10 18.53
CA LEU A 532 15.10 -18.56 17.61
C LEU A 532 14.63 -17.44 16.65
N ALA A 533 14.43 -16.23 17.17
CA ALA A 533 14.03 -15.11 16.35
C ALA A 533 15.12 -14.72 15.34
N ALA A 534 16.39 -14.69 15.78
CA ALA A 534 17.52 -14.37 14.91
C ALA A 534 17.73 -15.44 13.82
N ASP A 535 17.59 -16.73 14.17
CA ASP A 535 17.80 -17.84 13.23
C ASP A 535 16.64 -17.98 12.21
N MET A 536 15.41 -17.87 12.68
CA MET A 536 14.23 -18.05 11.82
C MET A 536 13.95 -16.87 10.89
N PHE A 537 14.31 -15.66 11.30
CA PHE A 537 13.89 -14.43 10.61
C PHE A 537 15.07 -13.52 10.22
N ASP A 538 16.29 -14.00 10.33
CA ASP A 538 17.55 -13.30 9.97
C ASP A 538 17.67 -11.86 10.56
N SER A 539 16.85 -11.52 11.57
CA SER A 539 16.83 -10.20 12.20
C SER A 539 16.45 -10.29 13.68
N PRO A 540 17.27 -9.75 14.58
CA PRO A 540 16.92 -9.63 16.00
C PRO A 540 15.68 -8.77 16.26
N GLU A 541 15.36 -7.86 15.34
CA GLU A 541 14.20 -6.99 15.41
C GLU A 541 12.86 -7.70 15.14
N SER A 542 12.90 -8.95 14.67
CA SER A 542 11.72 -9.78 14.49
C SER A 542 11.17 -10.34 15.81
N LEU A 543 11.80 -10.00 16.95
CA LEU A 543 11.32 -10.31 18.29
C LEU A 543 10.44 -9.16 18.81
N ILE A 544 9.14 -9.41 18.96
CA ILE A 544 8.19 -8.52 19.63
C ILE A 544 8.04 -8.98 21.08
N ARG A 545 8.61 -8.24 22.02
CA ARG A 545 8.51 -8.55 23.44
C ARG A 545 7.45 -7.68 24.12
N LEU A 546 6.60 -8.33 24.90
CA LEU A 546 5.61 -7.72 25.79
C LEU A 546 5.84 -8.27 27.21
N ASP A 547 6.15 -7.39 28.14
CA ASP A 547 6.27 -7.73 29.56
C ASP A 547 4.89 -7.65 30.22
N MET A 548 4.39 -8.78 30.67
CA MET A 548 3.04 -8.85 31.25
C MET A 548 2.90 -8.13 32.57
N SER A 549 4.02 -7.73 33.20
CA SER A 549 4.00 -6.84 34.37
C SER A 549 3.40 -5.45 34.06
N GLU A 550 3.48 -5.00 32.78
CA GLU A 550 2.88 -3.75 32.32
C GLU A 550 1.38 -3.88 32.01
N PHE A 551 0.86 -5.10 31.99
CA PHE A 551 -0.51 -5.44 31.59
C PHE A 551 -1.33 -6.09 32.72
N MET A 552 -1.10 -5.65 33.94
CA MET A 552 -1.78 -6.14 35.17
C MET A 552 -3.17 -5.51 35.34
N GLU A 553 -3.42 -4.33 34.79
CA GLU A 553 -4.64 -3.57 34.96
C GLU A 553 -5.68 -3.85 33.87
N LYS A 554 -6.96 -3.66 34.18
CA LYS A 554 -8.07 -3.89 33.23
C LYS A 554 -7.97 -3.06 31.94
N PHE A 555 -7.46 -1.83 32.03
CA PHE A 555 -7.30 -0.95 30.88
C PHE A 555 -6.11 -1.34 29.96
N SER A 556 -5.29 -2.26 30.39
CA SER A 556 -4.12 -2.71 29.62
C SER A 556 -4.49 -3.43 28.31
N VAL A 557 -5.71 -3.97 28.20
CA VAL A 557 -6.25 -4.56 26.97
C VAL A 557 -6.29 -3.54 25.83
N SER A 558 -6.72 -2.31 26.14
CA SER A 558 -6.75 -1.22 25.15
C SER A 558 -5.36 -0.89 24.59
N ARG A 559 -4.29 -1.10 25.37
CA ARG A 559 -2.92 -0.93 24.87
C ARG A 559 -2.49 -2.03 23.92
N ILE A 560 -3.08 -3.23 24.00
CA ILE A 560 -2.75 -4.37 23.13
C ILE A 560 -3.47 -4.23 21.79
N ILE A 561 -4.78 -3.98 21.78
CA ILE A 561 -5.64 -3.98 20.57
C ILE A 561 -6.11 -2.59 20.12
N GLY A 562 -5.81 -1.52 20.88
CA GLY A 562 -6.31 -0.16 20.68
C GLY A 562 -7.51 0.19 21.56
N SER A 563 -7.78 1.49 21.72
CA SER A 563 -8.93 1.99 22.48
C SER A 563 -10.19 2.02 21.62
N PRO A 564 -11.36 1.63 22.15
CA PRO A 564 -12.63 1.75 21.45
C PRO A 564 -12.97 3.21 21.07
N PRO A 565 -13.82 3.44 20.04
CA PRO A 565 -14.27 4.78 19.68
C PRO A 565 -14.88 5.52 20.88
N GLY A 566 -14.46 6.79 21.08
CA GLY A 566 -14.95 7.66 22.17
C GLY A 566 -14.13 7.61 23.46
N TYR A 567 -13.06 6.82 23.55
CA TYR A 567 -12.13 6.82 24.67
C TYR A 567 -10.83 7.56 24.32
N VAL A 568 -10.18 8.13 25.34
CA VAL A 568 -8.87 8.79 25.19
C VAL A 568 -7.86 7.77 24.65
N GLY A 569 -7.12 8.16 23.58
CA GLY A 569 -6.17 7.27 22.91
C GLY A 569 -6.77 6.42 21.76
N TYR A 570 -7.96 6.74 21.28
CA TYR A 570 -8.56 6.06 20.10
C TYR A 570 -7.70 6.16 18.85
N ASP A 571 -7.01 7.28 18.64
CA ASP A 571 -6.09 7.49 17.51
C ASP A 571 -4.78 6.70 17.65
N GLU A 572 -4.47 6.19 18.85
CA GLU A 572 -3.32 5.34 19.08
C GLU A 572 -3.66 3.90 18.74
N ALA A 573 -2.97 3.35 17.73
CA ALA A 573 -3.09 1.94 17.37
C ALA A 573 -2.61 1.03 18.53
N GLY A 574 -3.21 -0.15 18.66
CA GLY A 574 -2.78 -1.12 19.68
C GLY A 574 -1.32 -1.54 19.49
N GLN A 575 -0.56 -1.60 20.58
CA GLN A 575 0.88 -1.86 20.53
C GLN A 575 1.22 -3.21 19.88
N LEU A 576 0.43 -4.26 20.16
CA LEU A 576 0.65 -5.58 19.57
C LEU A 576 0.14 -5.63 18.13
N THR A 577 -1.10 -5.19 17.91
CA THR A 577 -1.74 -5.27 16.61
C THR A 577 -0.98 -4.48 15.54
N GLU A 578 -0.48 -3.30 15.87
CA GLU A 578 0.30 -2.48 14.93
C GLU A 578 1.68 -3.09 14.64
N LYS A 579 2.37 -3.63 15.67
CA LYS A 579 3.67 -4.30 15.48
C LYS A 579 3.53 -5.53 14.60
N ILE A 580 2.48 -6.36 14.80
CA ILE A 580 2.23 -7.55 13.99
C ILE A 580 1.82 -7.16 12.55
N ARG A 581 1.01 -6.13 12.38
CA ARG A 581 0.64 -5.65 11.05
C ARG A 581 1.87 -5.20 10.24
N ARG A 582 2.84 -4.57 10.91
CA ARG A 582 4.10 -4.15 10.27
C ARG A 582 5.10 -5.29 10.09
N LYS A 583 5.08 -6.29 10.98
CA LYS A 583 5.99 -7.45 10.97
C LYS A 583 5.18 -8.74 11.20
N PRO A 584 4.42 -9.21 10.21
CA PRO A 584 3.58 -10.41 10.37
C PRO A 584 4.40 -11.70 10.54
N TYR A 585 5.69 -11.66 10.21
CA TYR A 585 6.65 -12.74 10.34
C TYR A 585 7.56 -12.44 11.52
N SER A 586 7.16 -12.86 12.73
CA SER A 586 7.85 -12.47 13.97
C SER A 586 7.66 -13.50 15.08
N VAL A 587 8.54 -13.45 16.07
CA VAL A 587 8.36 -14.13 17.36
C VAL A 587 7.74 -13.14 18.33
N VAL A 588 6.61 -13.51 18.91
CA VAL A 588 5.95 -12.71 19.95
C VAL A 588 6.20 -13.36 21.28
N LEU A 589 6.90 -12.67 22.16
CA LEU A 589 7.21 -13.10 23.52
C LEU A 589 6.33 -12.37 24.53
N PHE A 590 5.47 -13.11 25.22
CA PHE A 590 4.74 -12.68 26.40
C PHE A 590 5.53 -13.12 27.64
N ASP A 591 6.27 -12.20 28.25
CA ASP A 591 7.14 -12.49 29.38
C ASP A 591 6.35 -12.38 30.70
N GLU A 592 6.53 -13.34 31.61
CA GLU A 592 5.87 -13.44 32.92
C GLU A 592 4.32 -13.47 32.83
N ILE A 593 3.81 -14.41 32.02
CA ILE A 593 2.36 -14.54 31.70
C ILE A 593 1.45 -14.63 32.96
N GLU A 594 2.00 -15.14 34.09
CA GLU A 594 1.30 -15.21 35.37
C GLU A 594 0.89 -13.85 35.94
N LYS A 595 1.45 -12.76 35.45
CA LYS A 595 1.14 -11.40 35.86
C LYS A 595 0.05 -10.72 35.03
N ALA A 596 -0.30 -11.30 33.89
CA ALA A 596 -1.26 -10.70 32.95
C ALA A 596 -2.68 -10.65 33.53
N HIS A 597 -3.41 -9.57 33.23
CA HIS A 597 -4.84 -9.48 33.54
C HIS A 597 -5.65 -10.57 32.83
N PRO A 598 -6.73 -11.13 33.43
CA PRO A 598 -7.55 -12.16 32.80
C PRO A 598 -8.11 -11.78 31.41
N ASP A 599 -8.38 -10.51 31.16
CA ASP A 599 -8.86 -10.06 29.85
C ASP A 599 -7.79 -10.17 28.74
N VAL A 600 -6.51 -10.06 29.10
CA VAL A 600 -5.40 -10.33 28.16
C VAL A 600 -5.40 -11.81 27.77
N MET A 601 -5.67 -12.71 28.74
CA MET A 601 -5.79 -14.14 28.46
C MET A 601 -6.93 -14.46 27.48
N ASN A 602 -8.04 -13.72 27.53
CA ASN A 602 -9.14 -13.89 26.58
C ASN A 602 -8.74 -13.49 25.14
N ILE A 603 -7.94 -12.45 24.98
CA ILE A 603 -7.38 -12.04 23.66
C ILE A 603 -6.43 -13.14 23.16
N LEU A 604 -5.55 -13.63 24.02
CA LEU A 604 -4.62 -14.70 23.64
C LEU A 604 -5.37 -15.97 23.24
N LEU A 605 -6.47 -16.33 23.92
CA LEU A 605 -7.33 -17.45 23.51
C LEU A 605 -7.86 -17.24 22.09
N GLN A 606 -8.33 -16.07 21.74
CA GLN A 606 -8.81 -15.79 20.39
C GLN A 606 -7.69 -15.94 19.35
N ILE A 607 -6.48 -15.47 19.64
CA ILE A 607 -5.32 -15.63 18.75
C ILE A 607 -4.96 -17.11 18.57
N LEU A 608 -5.00 -17.90 19.67
CA LEU A 608 -4.67 -19.32 19.66
C LEU A 608 -5.71 -20.18 18.91
N ASP A 609 -6.99 -19.75 18.86
CA ASP A 609 -8.07 -20.44 18.20
C ASP A 609 -8.21 -20.08 16.73
N ASP A 610 -8.34 -18.79 16.45
CA ASP A 610 -8.69 -18.26 15.14
C ASP A 610 -7.47 -17.79 14.33
N GLY A 611 -6.30 -17.69 14.97
CA GLY A 611 -5.09 -17.16 14.35
C GLY A 611 -5.14 -15.66 14.03
N ARG A 612 -6.22 -14.97 14.43
CA ARG A 612 -6.45 -13.56 14.10
C ARG A 612 -7.25 -12.85 15.20
N ILE A 613 -7.09 -11.53 15.28
CA ILE A 613 -7.91 -10.67 16.15
C ILE A 613 -8.37 -9.43 15.38
N THR A 614 -9.47 -8.85 15.84
CA THR A 614 -9.95 -7.57 15.32
C THR A 614 -9.48 -6.46 16.25
N ASP A 615 -8.79 -5.44 15.70
CA ASP A 615 -8.37 -4.28 16.48
C ASP A 615 -9.55 -3.34 16.79
N ALA A 616 -9.31 -2.32 17.61
CA ALA A 616 -10.34 -1.36 17.98
C ALA A 616 -10.86 -0.50 16.80
N GLN A 617 -10.14 -0.47 15.69
CA GLN A 617 -10.54 0.22 14.45
C GLN A 617 -11.32 -0.70 13.51
N GLY A 618 -11.62 -1.94 13.92
CA GLY A 618 -12.35 -2.93 13.12
C GLY A 618 -11.49 -3.68 12.09
N ARG A 619 -10.16 -3.52 12.10
CA ARG A 619 -9.27 -4.19 11.17
C ARG A 619 -8.86 -5.56 11.72
N THR A 620 -8.87 -6.57 10.87
CA THR A 620 -8.40 -7.92 11.22
C THR A 620 -6.88 -7.99 11.14
N VAL A 621 -6.23 -8.42 12.21
CA VAL A 621 -4.78 -8.62 12.29
C VAL A 621 -4.50 -10.13 12.36
N ASN A 622 -3.72 -10.62 11.41
CA ASN A 622 -3.42 -12.05 11.25
C ASN A 622 -2.13 -12.41 11.99
N PHE A 623 -2.16 -13.49 12.78
CA PHE A 623 -1.05 -14.05 13.56
C PHE A 623 -0.56 -15.40 13.04
N GLU A 624 -1.13 -15.94 11.95
CA GLU A 624 -0.84 -17.28 11.45
C GLU A 624 0.65 -17.53 11.20
N ASN A 625 1.37 -16.50 10.78
CA ASN A 625 2.80 -16.56 10.47
C ASN A 625 3.71 -16.25 11.66
N THR A 626 3.14 -15.96 12.84
CA THR A 626 3.91 -15.67 14.06
C THR A 626 4.20 -16.93 14.87
N ILE A 627 5.23 -16.87 15.71
CA ILE A 627 5.52 -17.84 16.76
C ILE A 627 5.21 -17.17 18.09
N LEU A 628 4.23 -17.70 18.83
CA LEU A 628 3.83 -17.16 20.12
C LEU A 628 4.54 -17.91 21.25
N ILE A 629 5.27 -17.21 22.10
CA ILE A 629 5.98 -17.78 23.23
C ILE A 629 5.56 -17.05 24.50
N MET A 630 5.07 -17.79 25.45
CA MET A 630 4.71 -17.33 26.79
C MET A 630 5.72 -17.86 27.78
N THR A 631 6.32 -17.02 28.64
CA THR A 631 7.22 -17.48 29.68
C THR A 631 6.58 -17.35 31.05
N THR A 632 6.89 -18.29 31.93
CA THR A 632 6.48 -18.26 33.34
C THR A 632 7.56 -18.79 34.25
N ASN A 633 7.59 -18.26 35.46
CA ASN A 633 8.42 -18.74 36.57
C ASN A 633 7.62 -19.63 37.55
N ALA A 634 6.36 -19.92 37.24
CA ALA A 634 5.49 -20.73 38.10
C ALA A 634 6.09 -22.12 38.34
N GLY A 635 5.95 -22.63 39.54
CA GLY A 635 6.44 -23.96 39.95
C GLY A 635 7.94 -24.06 40.29
N SER A 636 8.74 -22.99 40.05
CA SER A 636 10.18 -23.00 40.33
C SER A 636 10.57 -22.89 41.80
N ASN A 637 9.68 -22.36 42.70
CA ASN A 637 10.00 -22.02 44.06
C ASN A 637 9.58 -23.05 45.15
N ARG A 638 8.93 -24.13 44.79
CA ARG A 638 8.48 -25.12 45.78
C ARG A 638 9.56 -26.15 46.08
N LYS A 639 10.38 -25.90 47.11
CA LYS A 639 11.15 -26.91 47.84
C LYS A 639 10.17 -27.79 48.64
N THR A 640 9.62 -28.81 48.07
CA THR A 640 8.92 -29.83 48.84
C THR A 640 9.46 -31.20 48.43
N GLY A 641 10.17 -31.76 49.38
CA GLY A 641 10.55 -33.18 49.34
C GLY A 641 9.29 -34.05 49.26
N SER A 642 9.13 -34.78 48.18
CA SER A 642 8.34 -35.96 48.15
C SER A 642 9.14 -36.92 47.25
N VAL A 643 9.82 -37.83 47.93
CA VAL A 643 10.45 -38.97 47.32
C VAL A 643 9.31 -39.92 46.90
N GLY A 644 8.91 -39.87 45.62
CA GLY A 644 8.05 -40.83 44.99
C GLY A 644 8.91 -41.74 44.10
N PHE A 645 8.88 -43.00 44.34
CA PHE A 645 9.57 -44.00 43.58
C PHE A 645 8.97 -44.11 42.17
N GLY A 646 9.76 -43.87 41.08
CA GLY A 646 9.49 -44.44 39.77
C GLY A 646 9.19 -43.48 38.60
N GLY A 647 9.76 -42.29 38.48
CA GLY A 647 9.68 -41.47 37.28
C GLY A 647 11.02 -40.80 36.92
N SER A 648 11.26 -40.46 35.63
CA SER A 648 12.42 -39.67 35.27
C SER A 648 12.35 -38.27 35.91
N LEU A 649 13.49 -37.65 36.18
CA LEU A 649 13.54 -36.25 36.71
C LEU A 649 12.77 -35.27 35.85
N SER A 650 12.72 -35.48 34.54
CA SER A 650 11.98 -34.69 33.54
C SER A 650 10.45 -34.82 33.71
N ASP A 651 9.94 -36.05 33.96
CA ASP A 651 8.50 -36.29 34.11
C ASP A 651 7.97 -35.63 35.39
N MET A 652 8.72 -35.71 36.48
CA MET A 652 8.37 -35.06 37.75
C MET A 652 8.38 -33.50 37.63
N SER A 653 9.31 -32.96 36.87
CA SER A 653 9.36 -31.51 36.59
C SER A 653 8.17 -31.06 35.77
N ARG A 654 7.78 -31.85 34.79
CA ARG A 654 6.61 -31.59 33.93
C ARG A 654 5.30 -31.65 34.68
N GLU A 655 5.10 -32.64 35.54
CA GLU A 655 3.90 -32.73 36.39
C GLU A 655 3.76 -31.54 37.34
N ARG A 656 4.88 -31.10 37.95
CA ARG A 656 4.90 -29.89 38.84
C ARG A 656 4.59 -28.63 38.03
N ALA A 657 5.16 -28.47 36.87
CA ALA A 657 4.89 -27.37 35.98
C ALA A 657 3.41 -27.32 35.60
N MET A 658 2.81 -28.46 35.22
CA MET A 658 1.40 -28.54 34.87
C MET A 658 0.48 -28.21 36.05
N LYS A 659 0.82 -28.65 37.25
CA LYS A 659 0.07 -28.28 38.46
C LYS A 659 0.13 -26.77 38.75
N ALA A 660 1.31 -26.17 38.61
CA ALA A 660 1.49 -24.73 38.80
C ALA A 660 0.77 -23.92 37.72
N LEU A 661 0.77 -24.36 36.45
CA LEU A 661 0.04 -23.71 35.37
C LEU A 661 -1.47 -23.75 35.59
N ASN A 662 -2.02 -24.87 36.08
CA ASN A 662 -3.45 -25.01 36.39
C ASN A 662 -3.93 -24.11 37.54
N GLU A 663 -3.02 -23.53 38.37
CA GLU A 663 -3.37 -22.58 39.42
C GLU A 663 -3.80 -21.21 38.86
N PHE A 664 -3.32 -20.80 37.66
CA PHE A 664 -3.61 -19.49 37.11
C PHE A 664 -4.12 -19.51 35.64
N LEU A 665 -3.86 -20.59 34.88
CA LEU A 665 -4.38 -20.75 33.53
C LEU A 665 -5.59 -21.71 33.55
N ARG A 666 -6.63 -21.34 32.81
CA ARG A 666 -7.79 -22.21 32.63
C ARG A 666 -7.40 -23.42 31.79
N PRO A 667 -7.99 -24.62 32.04
CA PRO A 667 -7.72 -25.80 31.24
C PRO A 667 -7.96 -25.62 29.73
N GLU A 668 -8.93 -24.76 29.39
CA GLU A 668 -9.22 -24.39 28.03
C GLU A 668 -8.02 -23.72 27.34
N PHE A 669 -7.32 -22.83 28.04
CA PHE A 669 -6.12 -22.15 27.52
C PHE A 669 -4.98 -23.15 27.26
N LEU A 670 -4.72 -24.04 28.20
CA LEU A 670 -3.67 -25.05 28.08
C LEU A 670 -3.91 -26.02 26.93
N ASN A 671 -5.18 -26.35 26.64
CA ASN A 671 -5.54 -27.23 25.51
C ASN A 671 -5.38 -26.57 24.13
N ARG A 672 -5.22 -25.24 24.08
CA ARG A 672 -5.03 -24.51 22.81
C ARG A 672 -3.58 -24.28 22.46
N VAL A 673 -2.70 -24.36 23.45
CA VAL A 673 -1.25 -24.21 23.26
C VAL A 673 -0.69 -25.50 22.64
N ASP A 674 0.19 -25.35 21.64
CA ASP A 674 0.78 -26.51 20.94
C ASP A 674 1.70 -27.33 21.85
N GLU A 675 2.56 -26.68 22.64
CA GLU A 675 3.51 -27.38 23.52
C GLU A 675 3.79 -26.58 24.82
N VAL A 676 3.84 -27.32 25.94
CA VAL A 676 4.34 -26.81 27.23
C VAL A 676 5.73 -27.37 27.46
N ILE A 677 6.73 -26.48 27.50
CA ILE A 677 8.15 -26.86 27.54
C ILE A 677 8.73 -26.48 28.89
N CYS A 678 9.26 -27.49 29.59
CA CYS A 678 9.91 -27.31 30.88
C CYS A 678 11.40 -27.15 30.71
N PHE A 679 11.96 -26.08 31.28
CA PHE A 679 13.39 -25.82 31.31
C PHE A 679 14.01 -26.45 32.55
N ASN A 680 15.08 -27.19 32.35
CA ASN A 680 15.82 -27.85 33.41
C ASN A 680 16.67 -26.85 34.19
N GLN A 681 16.97 -27.17 35.44
CA GLN A 681 17.96 -26.41 36.25
C GLN A 681 19.35 -26.63 35.62
N LEU A 682 20.16 -25.56 35.57
CA LEU A 682 21.50 -25.63 35.04
C LEU A 682 22.46 -26.29 36.05
N THR A 683 23.26 -27.24 35.57
CA THR A 683 24.36 -27.87 36.33
C THR A 683 25.60 -26.98 36.32
N GLU A 684 26.58 -27.31 37.16
CA GLU A 684 27.86 -26.61 37.19
C GLU A 684 28.64 -26.73 35.84
N GLU A 685 28.55 -27.90 35.22
CA GLU A 685 29.12 -28.11 33.87
C GLU A 685 28.47 -27.21 32.80
N ASN A 686 27.15 -27.05 32.90
CA ASN A 686 26.42 -26.12 32.02
C ASN A 686 26.88 -24.67 32.24
N PHE A 687 27.15 -24.29 33.50
CA PHE A 687 27.70 -22.95 33.80
C PHE A 687 29.07 -22.74 33.22
N ARG A 688 29.96 -23.77 33.20
CA ARG A 688 31.28 -23.69 32.53
C ARG A 688 31.11 -23.38 31.03
N SER A 689 30.28 -24.15 30.35
CA SER A 689 30.00 -23.97 28.93
C SER A 689 29.37 -22.60 28.64
N ILE A 690 28.43 -22.14 29.46
CA ILE A 690 27.78 -20.81 29.34
C ILE A 690 28.82 -19.70 29.56
N ALA A 691 29.71 -19.83 30.54
CA ALA A 691 30.78 -18.85 30.77
C ALA A 691 31.67 -18.71 29.54
N GLY A 692 32.06 -19.83 28.95
CA GLY A 692 32.87 -19.84 27.70
C GLY A 692 32.14 -19.15 26.55
N LEU A 693 30.85 -19.41 26.34
CA LEU A 693 30.06 -18.75 25.32
C LEU A 693 29.92 -17.22 25.57
N MET A 694 29.68 -16.80 26.81
CA MET A 694 29.63 -15.37 27.15
C MET A 694 30.96 -14.65 26.94
N LEU A 695 32.08 -15.30 27.27
CA LEU A 695 33.43 -14.76 26.98
C LEU A 695 33.70 -14.70 25.47
N SER A 696 33.21 -15.67 24.69
CA SER A 696 33.31 -15.64 23.24
C SER A 696 32.48 -14.47 22.66
N GLU A 697 31.30 -14.15 23.19
CA GLU A 697 30.53 -12.95 22.80
C GLU A 697 31.35 -11.66 23.06
N VAL A 698 32.03 -11.56 24.19
CA VAL A 698 32.94 -10.43 24.50
C VAL A 698 34.13 -10.38 23.55
N LYS A 699 34.68 -11.54 23.21
CA LYS A 699 35.77 -11.66 22.22
C LYS A 699 35.36 -11.12 20.86
N ASP A 700 34.15 -11.48 20.38
CA ASP A 700 33.64 -11.03 19.07
C ASP A 700 33.47 -9.49 19.06
N VAL A 701 32.95 -8.90 20.14
CA VAL A 701 32.80 -7.44 20.28
C VAL A 701 34.14 -6.72 20.31
N LEU A 702 35.18 -7.33 20.92
CA LEU A 702 36.51 -6.77 20.96
C LEU A 702 37.22 -6.93 19.61
N ALA A 703 37.02 -8.03 18.90
CA ALA A 703 37.52 -8.25 17.55
C ALA A 703 37.03 -7.21 16.54
N GLU A 704 35.77 -6.77 16.65
CA GLU A 704 35.22 -5.62 15.86
C GLU A 704 36.04 -4.32 16.09
N LYS A 705 36.66 -4.19 17.25
CA LYS A 705 37.54 -3.06 17.61
C LYS A 705 39.01 -3.33 17.37
N ASN A 706 39.36 -4.40 16.66
CA ASN A 706 40.74 -4.87 16.40
C ASN A 706 41.53 -5.19 17.68
N MET A 707 40.85 -5.76 18.70
CA MET A 707 41.45 -6.22 19.94
C MET A 707 41.27 -7.74 20.06
N GLU A 708 42.30 -8.50 20.33
CA GLU A 708 42.22 -9.93 20.59
C GLU A 708 41.97 -10.21 22.06
N LEU A 709 40.99 -11.07 22.40
CA LEU A 709 40.74 -11.54 23.75
C LEU A 709 41.20 -13.00 23.89
N ALA A 710 42.04 -13.26 24.90
CA ALA A 710 42.42 -14.61 25.31
C ALA A 710 42.16 -14.79 26.82
N TRP A 711 41.75 -15.98 27.22
CA TRP A 711 41.52 -16.32 28.64
C TRP A 711 42.03 -17.71 28.97
N ASP A 712 42.40 -17.89 30.24
CA ASP A 712 42.83 -19.17 30.79
C ASP A 712 41.61 -19.90 31.42
N GLU A 713 41.68 -21.23 31.54
CA GLU A 713 40.64 -22.04 32.14
C GLU A 713 40.32 -21.65 33.60
N SER A 714 41.31 -21.13 34.30
CA SER A 714 41.16 -20.58 35.67
C SER A 714 40.12 -19.46 35.77
N VAL A 715 39.92 -18.69 34.69
CA VAL A 715 38.91 -17.63 34.64
C VAL A 715 37.52 -18.23 34.65
N ILE A 716 37.30 -19.30 33.89
CA ILE A 716 36.02 -20.03 33.81
C ILE A 716 35.75 -20.63 35.20
N ASP A 717 36.70 -21.27 35.83
CA ASP A 717 36.56 -21.86 37.16
C ASP A 717 36.18 -20.80 38.23
N TYR A 718 36.83 -19.65 38.15
CA TYR A 718 36.50 -18.51 39.00
C TYR A 718 35.10 -17.99 38.81
N LEU A 719 34.71 -17.77 37.56
CA LEU A 719 33.37 -17.28 37.20
C LEU A 719 32.27 -18.23 37.62
N VAL A 720 32.50 -19.55 37.46
CA VAL A 720 31.57 -20.59 37.92
C VAL A 720 31.48 -20.59 39.45
N SER A 721 32.61 -20.60 40.17
CA SER A 721 32.64 -20.66 41.64
C SER A 721 31.89 -19.50 42.30
N LYS A 722 31.96 -18.29 41.72
CA LYS A 722 31.26 -17.10 42.22
C LYS A 722 29.87 -16.88 41.63
N GLY A 723 29.71 -17.27 40.36
CA GLY A 723 28.48 -17.02 39.60
C GLY A 723 27.41 -18.11 39.74
N TYR A 724 27.78 -19.32 40.17
CA TYR A 724 26.85 -20.43 40.28
C TYR A 724 25.75 -20.16 41.31
N SER A 725 24.52 -20.19 40.85
CA SER A 725 23.34 -20.02 41.72
C SER A 725 22.15 -20.76 41.11
N VAL A 726 21.66 -21.73 41.84
CA VAL A 726 20.42 -22.48 41.45
C VAL A 726 19.21 -21.57 41.40
N THR A 727 19.17 -20.48 42.19
CA THR A 727 18.03 -19.59 42.30
C THR A 727 18.01 -18.53 41.19
N TYR A 728 19.16 -17.98 40.84
CA TYR A 728 19.26 -16.87 39.88
C TYR A 728 19.77 -17.30 38.47
N GLY A 729 20.22 -18.54 38.35
CA GLY A 729 20.70 -19.08 37.08
C GLY A 729 21.86 -18.26 36.49
N ALA A 730 22.00 -18.30 35.18
CA ALA A 730 23.07 -17.62 34.45
C ALA A 730 23.04 -16.08 34.49
N ARG A 731 21.99 -15.44 35.04
CA ARG A 731 21.94 -13.97 35.19
C ARG A 731 23.07 -13.44 36.09
N ASN A 732 23.38 -14.17 37.13
CA ASN A 732 24.49 -13.79 38.04
C ASN A 732 25.83 -13.86 37.32
N LEU A 733 26.03 -14.85 36.50
CA LEU A 733 27.24 -15.02 35.68
C LEU A 733 27.46 -13.84 34.76
N ARG A 734 26.41 -13.41 34.03
CA ARG A 734 26.48 -12.25 33.15
C ARG A 734 26.81 -10.97 33.89
N ARG A 735 26.20 -10.73 35.07
CA ARG A 735 26.50 -9.57 35.90
C ARG A 735 27.96 -9.60 36.43
N LEU A 736 28.47 -10.79 36.73
CA LEU A 736 29.83 -10.95 37.20
C LEU A 736 30.82 -10.65 36.07
N ILE A 737 30.59 -11.18 34.86
CA ILE A 737 31.42 -10.91 33.67
C ILE A 737 31.40 -9.40 33.37
N GLN A 738 30.22 -8.77 33.36
CA GLN A 738 30.12 -7.33 33.14
C GLN A 738 30.95 -6.53 34.15
N LYS A 739 30.77 -6.81 35.44
CA LYS A 739 31.39 -6.02 36.48
C LYS A 739 32.90 -6.25 36.62
N GLU A 740 33.34 -7.50 36.48
CA GLU A 740 34.76 -7.85 36.77
C GLU A 740 35.62 -7.92 35.52
N ILE A 741 35.02 -8.10 34.34
CA ILE A 741 35.76 -8.21 33.07
C ILE A 741 35.51 -6.99 32.19
N GLU A 742 34.26 -6.75 31.77
CA GLU A 742 33.98 -5.68 30.82
C GLU A 742 34.30 -4.29 31.39
N ASP A 743 33.93 -4.01 32.66
CA ASP A 743 34.23 -2.74 33.33
C ASP A 743 35.75 -2.54 33.52
N GLU A 744 36.51 -3.63 33.79
CA GLU A 744 37.96 -3.55 33.97
C GLU A 744 38.70 -3.36 32.62
N ILE A 745 38.28 -4.09 31.56
CA ILE A 745 38.76 -3.87 30.19
C ILE A 745 38.53 -2.41 29.79
N ALA A 746 37.29 -1.90 29.98
CA ALA A 746 36.97 -0.53 29.66
C ALA A 746 37.82 0.48 30.41
N ARG A 747 38.09 0.23 31.71
CA ARG A 747 38.94 1.09 32.54
C ARG A 747 40.38 1.13 32.02
N GLN A 748 40.93 -0.02 31.67
CA GLN A 748 42.31 -0.12 31.19
C GLN A 748 42.47 0.49 29.80
N VAL A 749 41.56 0.24 28.89
CA VAL A 749 41.53 0.86 27.56
C VAL A 749 41.46 2.39 27.65
N ILE A 750 40.64 2.91 28.58
CA ILE A 750 40.55 4.38 28.81
C ILE A 750 41.83 4.93 29.45
N ALA A 751 42.48 4.17 30.35
CA ALA A 751 43.70 4.61 31.03
C ALA A 751 44.89 4.69 30.08
N GLN A 752 44.96 3.84 29.07
CA GLN A 752 46.04 3.81 28.05
C GLN A 752 45.82 4.82 26.92
N ARG A 753 45.41 6.04 27.25
CA ARG A 753 45.20 7.15 26.31
C ARG A 753 46.42 7.37 25.42
N GLY A 754 46.43 6.84 24.20
CA GLY A 754 47.43 7.11 23.17
C GLY A 754 48.13 5.88 22.59
N SER A 755 48.00 4.69 23.17
CA SER A 755 48.44 3.41 22.57
C SER A 755 47.21 2.58 22.23
N GLN A 756 47.17 2.02 21.02
CA GLN A 756 46.09 1.17 20.57
C GLN A 756 46.28 -0.20 21.20
N VAL A 757 45.41 -0.57 22.18
CA VAL A 757 45.42 -1.92 22.78
C VAL A 757 45.14 -2.95 21.69
N GLN A 758 46.04 -3.90 21.49
CA GLN A 758 45.91 -4.94 20.48
C GLN A 758 45.47 -6.27 21.07
N SER A 759 45.89 -6.57 22.32
CA SER A 759 45.53 -7.82 22.98
C SER A 759 45.09 -7.61 24.42
N VAL A 760 44.14 -8.44 24.86
CA VAL A 760 43.62 -8.49 26.22
C VAL A 760 43.73 -9.93 26.70
N ARG A 761 44.47 -10.17 27.78
CA ARG A 761 44.58 -11.48 28.41
C ARG A 761 43.91 -11.48 29.76
N LEU A 762 43.05 -12.49 29.99
CA LEU A 762 42.37 -12.70 31.27
C LEU A 762 43.01 -13.86 31.99
N SER A 763 43.32 -13.69 33.27
CA SER A 763 43.80 -14.74 34.18
C SER A 763 43.08 -14.61 35.56
N ALA A 764 42.97 -15.69 36.30
CA ALA A 764 42.41 -15.63 37.64
C ALA A 764 43.52 -15.97 38.67
N ALA A 765 43.82 -15.02 39.57
CA ALA A 765 44.77 -15.20 40.66
C ALA A 765 44.18 -14.57 41.97
N GLU A 766 44.47 -15.19 43.10
CA GLU A 766 44.08 -14.68 44.43
C GLU A 766 42.59 -14.35 44.61
N GLY A 767 41.69 -15.10 43.91
CA GLY A 767 40.23 -14.90 44.03
C GLY A 767 39.70 -13.66 43.32
N LYS A 768 40.41 -13.14 42.31
CA LYS A 768 40.01 -12.05 41.42
C LYS A 768 40.44 -12.34 39.95
N VAL A 769 39.69 -11.79 39.03
CA VAL A 769 40.10 -11.78 37.62
C VAL A 769 41.14 -10.66 37.42
N ARG A 770 42.22 -10.99 36.80
CA ARG A 770 43.26 -10.05 36.38
C ARG A 770 43.11 -9.84 34.88
N VAL A 771 43.09 -8.59 34.47
CA VAL A 771 42.95 -8.17 33.07
C VAL A 771 44.28 -7.52 32.68
N ASP A 772 45.01 -8.08 31.76
CA ASP A 772 46.29 -7.53 31.25
C ASP A 772 46.05 -7.09 29.80
N CYS A 773 46.23 -5.78 29.51
CA CYS A 773 46.06 -5.20 28.19
C CYS A 773 47.46 -4.88 27.62
N GLU A 774 47.78 -5.43 26.46
CA GLU A 774 49.03 -5.16 25.74
C GLU A 774 48.73 -4.28 24.51
N ALA A 775 49.61 -3.26 24.31
CA ALA A 775 49.48 -2.29 23.23
C ALA A 775 50.06 -2.78 21.92
#